data_e4bec697ce55d6cb151f961ac2a98a4a
#
_entry.id   e4bec697ce55d6cb151f961ac2a98a4a
#
_cell.length_a   1.000
_cell.length_b   1.000
_cell.length_c   1.000
_cell.angle_alpha   90.00
_cell.angle_beta   90.00
_cell.angle_gamma   90.00
#
_symmetry.space_group_name_H-M   'P 1'
#
loop_
_entity.id
_entity.type
_entity.pdbx_description
1 polymer ?
#
loop_
_entity_poly.entity_id
_entity_poly.type
_entity_poly.pdbx_seq_one_letter_code
_entity_poly.pdbx_strand_id
1 'polypeptide(L)'
;MSEEVNSKQYSADSIQALEGMEHVRMRPSMYIGDVGTRGLHHLVYEVVDNSIDEALAGHCDTISVIINEDNSITVKDNGRGIPVGLHKKEGVSALEVVMTKIGAGGKFDKDSYKVSGGLHGVGVSVVNALSVSLKATVHREGKIWEQEYERGKTLYPVKSVGESSETGTIVTFKPDHEIFTQTTEFNYETLANRMRELSYLNKGVTITLTDKRNKDEKGEYISEIFYSEEGLKEFIRFLDGNREPLIQDVISMEGEKNGIPVEVAMVYNNSYTENLHSYVNNINTHEGGTHLSGFRRGLTTTLKKYADNSGMLDKLKFEVSGDDFREGLTAIVSVKVAEPQFEGQTKTKLGNREVSSAVSQAVSEMLTNYLEEHPDDAKSVVQKVILAAQARHAAQKAREMVQRKNPMTGGGLPGKLSDCSDQNPENCELFLVEGDSAGGTAKQGRDRNFQAILPLRGKILNVEKAMQHKVFENEEIRNIYTALGVTIGTEEDSKALNLEKLRYHKVVIMCDADVDGSHIETLILTFFFRYMRELIEAGHVYIATPPLYLVKKGSKKRYAWNDKERDEIIESMGGGASVQRYKGLGEMNAEQLWDTTMNPQYRTLRQVTIDNATESDRIFSMLMGDEVPPRREFIEKNAVYANIDA
;
A
#
# COMPACT_ATOMS: atom_id res chain seq x y z
N MET A 1 39.35 24.68 -30.51
CA MET A 1 39.64 24.78 -29.07
C MET A 1 38.93 23.61 -28.39
N SER A 2 39.72 22.65 -27.98
CA SER A 2 39.23 21.43 -27.28
C SER A 2 38.93 21.82 -25.83
N GLU A 3 37.66 21.67 -25.42
CA GLU A 3 37.29 21.75 -24.00
C GLU A 3 37.89 20.51 -23.29
N GLU A 4 38.87 20.76 -22.44
CA GLU A 4 39.37 19.76 -21.48
C GLU A 4 38.26 19.41 -20.51
N VAL A 5 37.69 18.23 -20.66
CA VAL A 5 36.86 17.58 -19.63
C VAL A 5 37.78 17.27 -18.46
N ASN A 6 37.75 18.13 -17.45
CA ASN A 6 38.48 17.96 -16.20
C ASN A 6 37.86 16.79 -15.43
N SER A 7 38.28 15.56 -15.75
CA SER A 7 37.92 14.36 -14.99
C SER A 7 38.55 14.46 -13.61
N LYS A 8 37.78 14.84 -12.58
CA LYS A 8 38.21 14.76 -11.18
C LYS A 8 38.68 13.32 -10.93
N GLN A 9 39.98 13.15 -10.75
CA GLN A 9 40.60 11.87 -10.50
C GLN A 9 40.03 11.32 -9.18
N TYR A 10 39.45 10.10 -9.20
CA TYR A 10 38.96 9.44 -8.00
C TYR A 10 40.14 9.14 -7.07
N SER A 11 40.23 9.86 -5.96
CA SER A 11 41.32 9.78 -4.98
C SER A 11 40.74 9.60 -3.57
N ALA A 12 41.58 9.34 -2.59
CA ALA A 12 41.17 9.25 -1.19
C ALA A 12 40.40 10.50 -0.72
N ASP A 13 40.75 11.68 -1.23
CA ASP A 13 40.09 12.96 -0.91
C ASP A 13 38.67 13.07 -1.51
N SER A 14 38.32 12.20 -2.46
CA SER A 14 36.97 12.15 -3.03
C SER A 14 36.00 11.29 -2.20
N ILE A 15 36.51 10.57 -1.19
CA ILE A 15 35.70 9.75 -0.28
C ILE A 15 35.15 10.67 0.83
N GLN A 16 33.82 10.88 0.83
CA GLN A 16 33.14 11.64 1.87
C GLN A 16 32.58 10.67 2.92
N ALA A 17 32.90 10.87 4.18
CA ALA A 17 32.27 10.19 5.32
C ALA A 17 31.15 11.10 5.83
N LEU A 18 29.91 10.69 5.61
CA LEU A 18 28.73 11.40 6.12
C LEU A 18 28.32 10.76 7.44
N GLU A 19 28.06 11.55 8.46
CA GLU A 19 27.66 11.06 9.77
C GLU A 19 26.33 11.69 10.23
N GLY A 20 25.54 10.90 10.97
CA GLY A 20 24.34 11.37 11.66
C GLY A 20 23.30 12.02 10.74
N MET A 21 22.86 13.24 11.06
CA MET A 21 21.80 13.97 10.37
C MET A 21 22.13 14.31 8.92
N GLU A 22 23.41 14.55 8.60
CA GLU A 22 23.83 14.86 7.23
C GLU A 22 23.63 13.64 6.32
N HIS A 23 23.92 12.42 6.80
CA HIS A 23 23.66 11.19 6.05
C HIS A 23 22.17 11.02 5.77
N VAL A 24 21.30 11.27 6.76
CA VAL A 24 19.84 11.20 6.59
C VAL A 24 19.37 12.15 5.49
N ARG A 25 19.83 13.42 5.53
CA ARG A 25 19.44 14.43 4.55
C ARG A 25 19.95 14.14 3.13
N MET A 26 21.13 13.54 3.01
CA MET A 26 21.71 13.16 1.71
C MET A 26 21.11 11.88 1.12
N ARG A 27 20.59 10.99 1.95
CA ARG A 27 20.02 9.70 1.54
C ARG A 27 18.70 9.41 2.28
N PRO A 28 17.69 10.28 2.16
CA PRO A 28 16.44 10.15 2.92
C PRO A 28 15.70 8.85 2.62
N SER A 29 15.71 8.38 1.36
CA SER A 29 15.03 7.16 0.94
C SER A 29 15.51 5.90 1.67
N MET A 30 16.74 5.88 2.20
CA MET A 30 17.21 4.75 3.02
C MET A 30 16.47 4.63 4.35
N TYR A 31 15.85 5.72 4.84
CA TYR A 31 15.18 5.78 6.13
C TYR A 31 13.66 5.80 6.03
N ILE A 32 13.11 6.45 4.99
CA ILE A 32 11.67 6.66 4.81
C ILE A 32 11.10 6.03 3.53
N GLY A 33 11.92 5.28 2.78
CA GLY A 33 11.53 4.57 1.56
C GLY A 33 11.59 5.43 0.32
N ASP A 34 10.89 6.55 0.27
CA ASP A 34 10.90 7.52 -0.83
C ASP A 34 10.80 8.96 -0.32
N VAL A 35 10.91 9.94 -1.21
CA VAL A 35 10.77 11.38 -0.91
C VAL A 35 9.50 11.99 -1.53
N GLY A 36 8.57 11.16 -1.98
CA GLY A 36 7.26 11.56 -2.46
C GLY A 36 6.20 11.56 -1.35
N THR A 37 4.94 11.42 -1.73
CA THR A 37 3.79 11.43 -0.82
C THR A 37 3.91 10.36 0.27
N ARG A 38 4.34 9.15 -0.06
CA ARG A 38 4.48 8.04 0.89
C ARG A 38 5.52 8.35 1.98
N GLY A 39 6.72 8.79 1.58
CA GLY A 39 7.78 9.15 2.52
C GLY A 39 7.41 10.36 3.38
N LEU A 40 6.66 11.32 2.82
CA LEU A 40 6.13 12.46 3.57
C LEU A 40 5.22 12.01 4.73
N HIS A 41 4.24 11.12 4.45
CA HIS A 41 3.33 10.59 5.47
C HIS A 41 4.05 9.69 6.47
N HIS A 42 5.12 9.02 6.06
CA HIS A 42 5.93 8.19 6.96
C HIS A 42 6.53 8.99 8.13
N LEU A 43 6.84 10.28 7.93
CA LEU A 43 7.27 11.16 9.04
C LEU A 43 6.23 11.23 10.16
N VAL A 44 4.94 11.30 9.81
CA VAL A 44 3.84 11.30 10.80
C VAL A 44 3.78 9.96 11.51
N TYR A 45 3.89 8.86 10.75
CA TYR A 45 3.85 7.51 11.32
C TYR A 45 4.94 7.29 12.35
N GLU A 46 6.18 7.73 12.09
CA GLU A 46 7.29 7.59 13.04
C GLU A 46 7.05 8.33 14.37
N VAL A 47 6.36 9.47 14.34
CA VAL A 47 6.03 10.20 15.57
C VAL A 47 4.85 9.56 16.29
N VAL A 48 3.80 9.17 15.56
CA VAL A 48 2.62 8.50 16.14
C VAL A 48 2.99 7.13 16.71
N ASP A 49 3.83 6.35 16.02
CA ASP A 49 4.29 5.04 16.50
C ASP A 49 5.06 5.15 17.83
N ASN A 50 5.72 6.28 18.12
CA ASN A 50 6.31 6.51 19.44
C ASN A 50 5.26 6.66 20.54
N SER A 51 4.15 7.34 20.26
CA SER A 51 3.01 7.45 21.17
C SER A 51 2.30 6.11 21.37
N ILE A 52 2.17 5.32 20.31
CA ILE A 52 1.65 3.94 20.35
C ILE A 52 2.57 3.03 21.19
N ASP A 53 3.89 3.19 21.11
CA ASP A 53 4.82 2.42 21.96
C ASP A 53 4.65 2.77 23.45
N GLU A 54 4.32 4.02 23.81
CA GLU A 54 3.91 4.39 25.17
C GLU A 54 2.58 3.71 25.56
N ALA A 55 1.64 3.58 24.62
CA ALA A 55 0.38 2.87 24.88
C ALA A 55 0.62 1.36 25.06
N LEU A 56 1.47 0.73 24.26
CA LEU A 56 1.88 -0.68 24.43
C LEU A 56 2.58 -0.93 25.76
N ALA A 57 3.31 0.07 26.26
CA ALA A 57 3.92 0.03 27.58
C ALA A 57 2.92 0.32 28.73
N GLY A 58 1.65 0.60 28.44
CA GLY A 58 0.58 0.85 29.40
C GLY A 58 0.57 2.27 30.00
N HIS A 59 1.21 3.23 29.35
CA HIS A 59 1.36 4.59 29.86
C HIS A 59 0.65 5.68 29.05
N CYS A 60 0.00 5.33 27.93
CA CYS A 60 -0.71 6.26 27.08
C CYS A 60 -2.04 5.64 26.64
N ASP A 61 -3.11 6.42 26.67
CA ASP A 61 -4.44 6.04 26.18
C ASP A 61 -5.06 7.09 25.25
N THR A 62 -4.42 8.25 25.10
CA THR A 62 -4.95 9.35 24.29
C THR A 62 -3.84 9.97 23.42
N ILE A 63 -4.08 9.98 22.12
CA ILE A 63 -3.18 10.54 21.12
C ILE A 63 -3.95 11.53 20.25
N SER A 64 -3.39 12.71 20.03
CA SER A 64 -3.96 13.73 19.14
C SER A 64 -2.99 14.07 18.02
N VAL A 65 -3.46 13.98 16.78
CA VAL A 65 -2.72 14.33 15.56
C VAL A 65 -3.41 15.52 14.91
N ILE A 66 -2.67 16.58 14.62
CA ILE A 66 -3.22 17.82 14.07
C ILE A 66 -2.41 18.20 12.81
N ILE A 67 -3.10 18.38 11.71
CA ILE A 67 -2.58 19.05 10.52
C ILE A 67 -2.85 20.53 10.71
N ASN A 68 -1.81 21.34 10.91
CA ASN A 68 -1.94 22.77 11.16
C ASN A 68 -2.22 23.55 9.86
N GLU A 69 -2.67 24.80 10.00
CA GLU A 69 -2.97 25.70 8.86
C GLU A 69 -1.76 25.92 7.95
N ASP A 70 -0.55 25.94 8.52
CA ASP A 70 0.72 26.10 7.79
C ASP A 70 1.28 24.77 7.24
N ASN A 71 0.45 23.72 7.28
CA ASN A 71 0.78 22.34 6.87
C ASN A 71 1.94 21.71 7.67
N SER A 72 2.19 22.16 8.90
CA SER A 72 2.97 21.41 9.88
C SER A 72 2.09 20.36 10.58
N ILE A 73 2.71 19.35 11.18
CA ILE A 73 2.03 18.33 11.97
C ILE A 73 2.35 18.50 13.44
N THR A 74 1.32 18.38 14.28
CA THR A 74 1.47 18.26 15.73
C THR A 74 0.94 16.91 16.18
N VAL A 75 1.77 16.12 16.89
CA VAL A 75 1.36 14.90 17.57
C VAL A 75 1.52 15.11 19.07
N LYS A 76 0.43 14.88 19.83
CA LYS A 76 0.41 14.96 21.28
C LYS A 76 -0.02 13.60 21.85
N ASP A 77 0.69 13.12 22.87
CA ASP A 77 0.28 11.99 23.68
C ASP A 77 0.22 12.35 25.17
N ASN A 78 -0.44 11.50 25.96
CA ASN A 78 -0.49 11.59 27.40
C ASN A 78 0.40 10.54 28.11
N GLY A 79 1.47 10.10 27.44
CA GLY A 79 2.44 9.15 27.97
C GLY A 79 3.33 9.70 29.09
N ARG A 80 4.42 9.01 29.41
CA ARG A 80 5.36 9.43 30.50
C ARG A 80 6.15 10.70 30.20
N GLY A 81 6.19 11.13 28.93
CA GLY A 81 7.09 12.17 28.45
C GLY A 81 8.53 11.70 28.29
N ILE A 82 9.22 12.15 27.24
CA ILE A 82 10.63 11.84 27.00
C ILE A 82 11.50 12.36 28.15
N PRO A 83 12.48 11.58 28.68
CA PRO A 83 13.37 12.07 29.72
C PRO A 83 14.15 13.32 29.31
N VAL A 84 14.22 14.33 30.17
CA VAL A 84 14.88 15.63 29.92
C VAL A 84 16.20 15.79 30.69
N GLY A 85 16.52 14.87 31.61
CA GLY A 85 17.76 14.89 32.40
C GLY A 85 19.00 14.78 31.52
N LEU A 86 20.14 15.13 32.10
CA LEU A 86 21.47 15.08 31.45
C LEU A 86 21.85 13.64 31.12
N HIS A 87 22.12 13.35 29.85
CA HIS A 87 22.69 12.07 29.42
C HIS A 87 24.19 12.03 29.67
N LYS A 88 24.63 11.17 30.63
CA LYS A 88 25.99 11.17 31.15
C LYS A 88 27.10 11.02 30.09
N LYS A 89 26.85 10.26 29.04
CA LYS A 89 27.83 9.98 27.97
C LYS A 89 27.93 11.12 26.96
N GLU A 90 26.77 11.69 26.60
CA GLU A 90 26.66 12.68 25.51
C GLU A 90 26.81 14.13 26.02
N GLY A 91 26.64 14.37 27.32
CA GLY A 91 26.80 15.69 27.94
C GLY A 91 25.68 16.68 27.64
N VAL A 92 24.60 16.23 26.99
CA VAL A 92 23.39 17.00 26.65
C VAL A 92 22.14 16.33 27.24
N SER A 93 20.96 16.92 27.12
CA SER A 93 19.73 16.32 27.63
C SER A 93 19.38 15.01 26.88
N ALA A 94 18.72 14.07 27.57
CA ALA A 94 18.25 12.84 26.93
C ALA A 94 17.26 13.15 25.79
N LEU A 95 16.44 14.20 25.91
CA LEU A 95 15.59 14.70 24.83
C LEU A 95 16.41 15.06 23.60
N GLU A 96 17.49 15.83 23.76
CA GLU A 96 18.36 16.21 22.65
C GLU A 96 19.03 15.00 22.01
N VAL A 97 19.47 14.04 22.81
CA VAL A 97 20.06 12.79 22.31
C VAL A 97 19.08 12.04 21.42
N VAL A 98 17.83 11.85 21.88
CA VAL A 98 16.78 11.17 21.12
C VAL A 98 16.43 11.90 19.81
N MET A 99 16.41 13.23 19.84
CA MET A 99 16.05 14.05 18.68
C MET A 99 17.18 14.22 17.65
N THR A 100 18.46 14.07 18.07
CA THR A 100 19.61 14.41 17.21
C THR A 100 20.58 13.28 16.94
N LYS A 101 20.46 12.14 17.62
CA LYS A 101 21.38 11.02 17.44
C LYS A 101 20.68 9.81 16.81
N ILE A 102 21.29 9.27 15.78
CA ILE A 102 20.86 8.00 15.17
C ILE A 102 21.29 6.85 16.09
N GLY A 103 20.40 5.88 16.31
CA GLY A 103 20.67 4.75 17.19
C GLY A 103 20.59 5.09 18.68
N ALA A 104 19.85 6.15 19.03
CA ALA A 104 19.57 6.54 20.41
C ALA A 104 18.09 6.40 20.76
N GLY A 105 17.78 5.88 21.96
CA GLY A 105 16.40 5.76 22.43
C GLY A 105 16.29 4.87 23.66
N GLY A 106 15.20 5.06 24.44
CA GLY A 106 14.90 4.25 25.63
C GLY A 106 14.41 2.83 25.32
N LYS A 107 14.09 2.55 24.05
CA LYS A 107 13.54 1.25 23.61
C LYS A 107 14.60 0.13 23.51
N PHE A 108 15.87 0.44 23.68
CA PHE A 108 16.94 -0.55 23.86
C PHE A 108 16.95 -1.15 25.27
N ASP A 109 16.26 -0.52 26.22
CA ASP A 109 16.10 -1.02 27.58
C ASP A 109 14.80 -1.85 27.69
N LYS A 110 14.94 -3.17 27.85
CA LYS A 110 13.84 -4.13 27.94
C LYS A 110 13.00 -4.00 29.22
N ASP A 111 13.55 -3.41 30.26
CA ASP A 111 12.79 -3.14 31.49
C ASP A 111 11.79 -2.00 31.28
N SER A 112 12.13 -1.05 30.42
CA SER A 112 11.26 0.09 30.07
C SER A 112 10.24 -0.21 28.99
N TYR A 113 10.60 -1.07 28.00
CA TYR A 113 9.72 -1.46 26.87
C TYR A 113 9.90 -2.94 26.54
N LYS A 114 8.96 -3.78 26.98
CA LYS A 114 8.98 -5.22 26.68
C LYS A 114 8.73 -5.49 25.19
N VAL A 115 7.89 -4.68 24.57
CA VAL A 115 7.52 -4.73 23.16
C VAL A 115 7.46 -3.31 22.62
N SER A 116 8.02 -3.06 21.46
CA SER A 116 7.91 -1.77 20.76
C SER A 116 7.99 -1.96 19.25
N GLY A 117 7.38 -1.04 18.51
CA GLY A 117 7.52 -0.93 17.05
C GLY A 117 8.82 -0.21 16.66
N GLY A 118 9.26 0.74 17.47
CA GLY A 118 10.50 1.49 17.27
C GLY A 118 11.73 0.75 17.79
N LEU A 119 12.47 0.08 16.90
CA LEU A 119 13.60 -0.79 17.24
C LEU A 119 14.97 -0.17 16.99
N HIS A 120 15.08 0.70 16.02
CA HIS A 120 16.37 1.16 15.50
C HIS A 120 16.85 2.48 16.14
N GLY A 121 16.01 3.14 16.95
CA GLY A 121 16.34 4.42 17.58
C GLY A 121 16.61 5.54 16.56
N VAL A 122 15.91 5.51 15.41
CA VAL A 122 16.15 6.46 14.32
C VAL A 122 14.91 7.29 13.95
N GLY A 123 13.68 6.85 14.27
CA GLY A 123 12.45 7.44 13.73
C GLY A 123 12.34 8.94 13.94
N VAL A 124 12.26 9.42 15.18
CA VAL A 124 12.07 10.85 15.45
C VAL A 124 13.28 11.69 15.06
N SER A 125 14.50 11.14 15.12
CA SER A 125 15.70 11.84 14.66
C SER A 125 15.73 12.01 13.14
N VAL A 126 15.17 11.03 12.39
CA VAL A 126 14.96 11.15 10.96
C VAL A 126 13.91 12.22 10.64
N VAL A 127 12.78 12.26 11.38
CA VAL A 127 11.77 13.34 11.24
C VAL A 127 12.41 14.70 11.45
N ASN A 128 13.24 14.85 12.49
CA ASN A 128 13.95 16.09 12.76
C ASN A 128 14.92 16.48 11.63
N ALA A 129 15.71 15.53 11.12
CA ALA A 129 16.64 15.79 10.02
C ALA A 129 15.94 16.22 8.72
N LEU A 130 14.73 15.70 8.46
CA LEU A 130 13.96 15.95 7.24
C LEU A 130 12.92 17.07 7.38
N SER A 131 12.96 17.82 8.48
CA SER A 131 12.06 18.96 8.75
C SER A 131 12.81 20.27 8.72
N VAL A 132 12.18 21.32 8.19
CA VAL A 132 12.68 22.71 8.29
C VAL A 132 12.74 23.11 9.75
N SER A 133 11.69 22.80 10.51
CA SER A 133 11.61 23.07 11.93
C SER A 133 10.96 21.91 12.67
N LEU A 134 11.45 21.63 13.87
CA LEU A 134 10.83 20.70 14.79
C LEU A 134 10.86 21.31 16.20
N LYS A 135 9.73 21.20 16.91
CA LYS A 135 9.58 21.61 18.29
C LYS A 135 9.12 20.42 19.12
N ALA A 136 9.87 20.09 20.17
CA ALA A 136 9.49 19.10 21.16
C ALA A 136 9.12 19.80 22.46
N THR A 137 7.90 19.52 22.96
CA THR A 137 7.43 19.96 24.27
C THR A 137 7.14 18.73 25.11
N VAL A 138 7.70 18.66 26.29
CA VAL A 138 7.58 17.50 27.18
C VAL A 138 7.00 17.94 28.52
N HIS A 139 5.91 17.30 28.92
CA HIS A 139 5.31 17.44 30.24
C HIS A 139 5.83 16.30 31.12
N ARG A 140 6.74 16.63 32.04
CA ARG A 140 7.37 15.65 32.92
C ARG A 140 7.89 16.29 34.22
N GLU A 141 7.80 15.54 35.31
CA GLU A 141 8.31 15.94 36.62
C GLU A 141 7.74 17.28 37.11
N GLY A 142 6.43 17.50 36.84
CA GLY A 142 5.73 18.72 37.26
C GLY A 142 6.03 19.96 36.42
N LYS A 143 6.79 19.83 35.34
CA LYS A 143 7.23 20.95 34.49
C LYS A 143 6.94 20.71 33.02
N ILE A 144 6.88 21.83 32.30
CA ILE A 144 6.86 21.87 30.84
C ILE A 144 8.28 22.17 30.35
N TRP A 145 8.81 21.27 29.54
CA TRP A 145 10.14 21.41 28.94
C TRP A 145 10.00 21.61 27.45
N GLU A 146 10.85 22.44 26.84
CA GLU A 146 10.82 22.78 25.44
C GLU A 146 12.22 22.79 24.83
N GLN A 147 12.32 22.30 23.60
CA GLN A 147 13.50 22.40 22.75
C GLN A 147 13.10 22.48 21.29
N GLU A 148 13.78 23.31 20.52
CA GLU A 148 13.51 23.50 19.09
C GLU A 148 14.74 23.14 18.26
N TYR A 149 14.46 22.73 17.02
CA TYR A 149 15.46 22.24 16.10
C TYR A 149 15.17 22.80 14.70
N GLU A 150 16.22 22.97 13.91
CA GLU A 150 16.16 23.35 12.50
C GLU A 150 17.01 22.37 11.68
N ARG A 151 16.37 21.63 10.77
CA ARG A 151 17.05 20.65 9.89
C ARG A 151 17.95 19.68 10.66
N GLY A 152 17.48 19.17 11.78
CA GLY A 152 18.20 18.25 12.65
C GLY A 152 19.18 18.90 13.63
N LYS A 153 19.37 20.22 13.60
CA LYS A 153 20.29 20.94 14.49
C LYS A 153 19.54 21.57 15.65
N THR A 154 20.06 21.41 16.86
CA THR A 154 19.53 22.02 18.07
C THR A 154 19.70 23.54 18.03
N LEU A 155 18.65 24.32 18.28
CA LEU A 155 18.72 25.78 18.33
C LEU A 155 19.14 26.29 19.70
N TYR A 156 18.71 25.61 20.77
CA TYR A 156 19.05 25.94 22.17
C TYR A 156 18.91 24.71 23.06
N PRO A 157 19.62 24.65 24.20
CA PRO A 157 19.48 23.57 25.17
C PRO A 157 18.05 23.49 25.71
N VAL A 158 17.60 22.28 26.12
CA VAL A 158 16.29 22.09 26.73
C VAL A 158 16.08 23.08 27.90
N LYS A 159 14.93 23.72 27.93
CA LYS A 159 14.56 24.72 28.96
C LYS A 159 13.19 24.42 29.56
N SER A 160 13.01 24.69 30.84
CA SER A 160 11.69 24.69 31.48
C SER A 160 10.98 25.99 31.15
N VAL A 161 9.74 25.90 30.65
CA VAL A 161 8.93 27.05 30.23
C VAL A 161 7.68 27.24 31.07
N GLY A 162 7.37 26.28 31.97
CA GLY A 162 6.18 26.37 32.84
C GLY A 162 6.08 25.16 33.76
N GLU A 163 5.00 25.12 34.52
CA GLU A 163 4.59 24.00 35.38
C GLU A 163 3.43 23.24 34.71
N SER A 164 3.33 21.94 34.93
CA SER A 164 2.26 21.08 34.43
C SER A 164 1.94 19.97 35.41
N SER A 165 0.64 19.73 35.62
CA SER A 165 0.17 18.53 36.32
C SER A 165 0.01 17.31 35.39
N GLU A 166 0.08 17.51 34.07
CA GLU A 166 -0.02 16.47 33.06
C GLU A 166 1.36 15.87 32.75
N THR A 167 1.35 14.68 32.19
CA THR A 167 2.53 14.04 31.55
C THR A 167 2.26 13.84 30.08
N GLY A 168 3.32 13.76 29.26
CA GLY A 168 3.19 13.47 27.83
C GLY A 168 4.24 14.15 26.99
N THR A 169 4.18 13.88 25.70
CA THR A 169 5.06 14.48 24.69
C THR A 169 4.24 15.15 23.60
N ILE A 170 4.67 16.32 23.15
CA ILE A 170 4.13 17.01 22.00
C ILE A 170 5.28 17.24 21.02
N VAL A 171 5.15 16.75 19.81
CA VAL A 171 6.10 16.99 18.72
C VAL A 171 5.38 17.72 17.61
N THR A 172 5.87 18.91 17.26
CA THR A 172 5.39 19.67 16.10
C THR A 172 6.53 19.78 15.09
N PHE A 173 6.30 19.39 13.85
CA PHE A 173 7.31 19.45 12.80
C PHE A 173 6.74 19.93 11.47
N LYS A 174 7.59 20.56 10.66
CA LYS A 174 7.27 21.01 9.32
C LYS A 174 8.24 20.39 8.32
N PRO A 175 7.77 19.60 7.34
CA PRO A 175 8.64 18.95 6.35
C PRO A 175 9.50 19.94 5.57
N ASP A 176 10.71 19.52 5.20
CA ASP A 176 11.64 20.35 4.42
C ASP A 176 11.34 20.23 2.93
N HIS A 177 10.92 21.33 2.30
CA HIS A 177 10.64 21.43 0.88
C HIS A 177 11.87 21.19 -0.02
N GLU A 178 13.08 21.29 0.52
CA GLU A 178 14.31 20.93 -0.21
C GLU A 178 14.46 19.42 -0.37
N ILE A 179 13.85 18.64 0.51
CA ILE A 179 13.82 17.16 0.48
C ILE A 179 12.58 16.67 -0.25
N PHE A 180 11.40 17.17 0.16
CA PHE A 180 10.11 16.80 -0.41
C PHE A 180 9.73 17.73 -1.55
N THR A 181 10.40 17.57 -2.69
CA THR A 181 10.27 18.49 -3.84
C THR A 181 8.98 18.30 -4.64
N GLN A 182 8.32 17.15 -4.51
CA GLN A 182 7.06 16.87 -5.22
C GLN A 182 5.86 17.46 -4.49
N THR A 183 5.80 17.30 -3.18
CA THR A 183 4.74 17.84 -2.33
C THR A 183 5.19 17.87 -0.87
N THR A 184 4.74 18.87 -0.13
CA THR A 184 4.82 18.94 1.33
C THR A 184 3.43 18.90 1.97
N GLU A 185 2.37 18.69 1.17
CA GLU A 185 0.99 18.67 1.64
C GLU A 185 0.59 17.27 2.13
N PHE A 186 0.11 17.22 3.37
CA PHE A 186 -0.42 15.99 3.95
C PHE A 186 -1.82 15.70 3.46
N ASN A 187 -2.08 14.45 3.10
CA ASN A 187 -3.40 13.96 2.75
C ASN A 187 -4.13 13.49 4.02
N TYR A 188 -5.31 14.07 4.30
CA TYR A 188 -6.12 13.76 5.48
C TYR A 188 -6.55 12.28 5.50
N GLU A 189 -7.08 11.78 4.37
CA GLU A 189 -7.59 10.41 4.28
C GLU A 189 -6.49 9.36 4.51
N THR A 190 -5.29 9.62 4.00
CA THR A 190 -4.13 8.75 4.22
C THR A 190 -3.79 8.64 5.71
N LEU A 191 -3.81 9.76 6.43
CA LEU A 191 -3.58 9.78 7.87
C LEU A 191 -4.75 9.16 8.64
N ALA A 192 -6.01 9.48 8.27
CA ALA A 192 -7.22 8.93 8.88
C ALA A 192 -7.24 7.40 8.81
N ASN A 193 -6.92 6.83 7.66
CA ASN A 193 -6.84 5.38 7.48
C ASN A 193 -5.80 4.74 8.40
N ARG A 194 -4.62 5.37 8.55
CA ARG A 194 -3.61 4.86 9.48
C ARG A 194 -4.02 5.00 10.94
N MET A 195 -4.66 6.10 11.35
CA MET A 195 -5.16 6.29 12.72
C MET A 195 -6.26 5.27 13.05
N ARG A 196 -7.15 5.00 12.11
CA ARG A 196 -8.20 3.97 12.22
C ARG A 196 -7.59 2.58 12.40
N GLU A 197 -6.62 2.21 11.58
CA GLU A 197 -5.88 0.94 11.68
C GLU A 197 -5.22 0.80 13.07
N LEU A 198 -4.53 1.84 13.54
CA LEU A 198 -3.88 1.83 14.85
C LEU A 198 -4.87 1.74 16.01
N SER A 199 -6.06 2.34 15.91
CA SER A 199 -7.09 2.21 16.95
C SER A 199 -7.61 0.78 17.09
N TYR A 200 -7.77 0.06 15.97
CA TYR A 200 -8.15 -1.36 15.99
C TYR A 200 -7.04 -2.28 16.54
N LEU A 201 -5.78 -1.98 16.25
CA LEU A 201 -4.64 -2.75 16.75
C LEU A 201 -4.34 -2.50 18.24
N ASN A 202 -4.88 -1.41 18.80
CA ASN A 202 -4.65 -0.98 20.18
C ASN A 202 -5.98 -0.65 20.85
N LYS A 203 -6.76 -1.68 21.17
CA LYS A 203 -8.06 -1.50 21.81
C LYS A 203 -7.95 -0.65 23.08
N GLY A 204 -8.89 0.29 23.24
CA GLY A 204 -8.94 1.22 24.38
C GLY A 204 -8.10 2.49 24.22
N VAL A 205 -7.31 2.61 23.15
CA VAL A 205 -6.57 3.85 22.82
C VAL A 205 -7.44 4.76 21.98
N THR A 206 -7.58 6.01 22.40
CA THR A 206 -8.30 7.06 21.64
C THR A 206 -7.30 7.85 20.79
N ILE A 207 -7.50 7.88 19.48
CA ILE A 207 -6.70 8.68 18.55
C ILE A 207 -7.61 9.71 17.90
N THR A 208 -7.23 10.99 17.96
CA THR A 208 -7.98 12.08 17.30
C THR A 208 -7.13 12.64 16.15
N LEU A 209 -7.71 12.77 14.97
CA LEU A 209 -7.10 13.47 13.84
C LEU A 209 -7.90 14.73 13.53
N THR A 210 -7.24 15.90 13.52
CA THR A 210 -7.87 17.20 13.23
C THR A 210 -7.13 17.90 12.07
N ASP A 211 -7.86 18.33 11.04
CA ASP A 211 -7.33 19.15 9.95
C ASP A 211 -7.75 20.62 10.14
N LYS A 212 -6.80 21.47 10.47
CA LYS A 212 -7.03 22.92 10.66
C LYS A 212 -6.94 23.72 9.36
N ARG A 213 -6.60 23.12 8.24
CA ARG A 213 -6.52 23.80 6.94
C ARG A 213 -7.90 24.09 6.37
N ASN A 214 -8.86 23.20 6.66
CA ASN A 214 -10.20 23.26 6.12
C ASN A 214 -11.25 23.26 7.24
N LYS A 215 -12.35 23.95 7.00
CA LYS A 215 -13.52 23.97 7.90
C LYS A 215 -14.70 23.34 7.20
N ASP A 216 -15.54 22.67 7.96
CA ASP A 216 -16.80 22.11 7.48
C ASP A 216 -17.86 23.21 7.21
N GLU A 217 -19.04 22.81 6.76
CA GLU A 217 -20.18 23.73 6.50
C GLU A 217 -20.66 24.49 7.75
N LYS A 218 -20.31 24.01 8.95
CA LYS A 218 -20.64 24.66 10.24
C LYS A 218 -19.56 25.62 10.71
N GLY A 219 -18.43 25.69 10.00
CA GLY A 219 -17.27 26.51 10.34
C GLY A 219 -16.35 25.89 11.40
N GLU A 220 -16.51 24.60 11.70
CA GLU A 220 -15.64 23.83 12.60
C GLU A 220 -14.53 23.13 11.80
N TYR A 221 -13.38 22.85 12.43
CA TYR A 221 -12.32 22.10 11.80
C TYR A 221 -12.74 20.64 11.58
N ILE A 222 -12.31 20.05 10.47
CA ILE A 222 -12.54 18.63 10.20
C ILE A 222 -11.80 17.82 11.27
N SER A 223 -12.54 17.03 12.05
CA SER A 223 -11.96 16.22 13.13
C SER A 223 -12.68 14.88 13.24
N GLU A 224 -11.92 13.80 13.38
CA GLU A 224 -12.42 12.44 13.56
C GLU A 224 -11.75 11.79 14.76
N ILE A 225 -12.52 11.00 15.51
CA ILE A 225 -12.04 10.24 16.68
C ILE A 225 -12.06 8.76 16.31
N PHE A 226 -10.92 8.11 16.45
CA PHE A 226 -10.73 6.68 16.23
C PHE A 226 -10.57 5.98 17.58
N TYR A 227 -11.46 5.06 17.86
CA TYR A 227 -11.49 4.29 19.09
C TYR A 227 -12.11 2.91 18.83
N SER A 228 -11.59 1.87 19.43
CA SER A 228 -12.12 0.52 19.33
C SER A 228 -12.14 -0.17 20.70
N GLU A 229 -13.27 -0.80 21.03
CA GLU A 229 -13.41 -1.61 22.23
C GLU A 229 -13.11 -3.10 21.95
N GLU A 230 -13.48 -3.59 20.76
CA GLU A 230 -13.33 -4.99 20.38
C GLU A 230 -12.05 -5.27 19.56
N GLY A 231 -11.29 -4.23 19.19
CA GLY A 231 -9.99 -4.36 18.52
C GLY A 231 -10.08 -5.06 17.16
N LEU A 232 -9.39 -6.19 16.98
CA LEU A 232 -9.33 -6.89 15.70
C LEU A 232 -10.69 -7.41 15.21
N LYS A 233 -11.67 -7.62 16.08
CA LYS A 233 -13.03 -7.98 15.65
C LYS A 233 -13.70 -6.86 14.88
N GLU A 234 -13.60 -5.62 15.37
CA GLU A 234 -14.12 -4.46 14.67
C GLU A 234 -13.34 -4.22 13.38
N PHE A 235 -12.04 -4.46 13.41
CA PHE A 235 -11.21 -4.35 12.21
C PHE A 235 -11.63 -5.33 11.11
N ILE A 236 -11.91 -6.60 11.45
CA ILE A 236 -12.46 -7.57 10.48
C ILE A 236 -13.81 -7.12 9.93
N ARG A 237 -14.72 -6.62 10.79
CA ARG A 237 -16.01 -6.10 10.32
C ARG A 237 -15.85 -4.91 9.38
N PHE A 238 -14.88 -4.04 9.65
CA PHE A 238 -14.55 -2.93 8.75
C PHE A 238 -14.00 -3.40 7.41
N LEU A 239 -13.12 -4.39 7.39
CA LEU A 239 -12.52 -4.95 6.18
C LEU A 239 -13.52 -5.75 5.34
N ASP A 240 -14.37 -6.50 6.01
CA ASP A 240 -15.28 -7.48 5.39
C ASP A 240 -16.70 -6.94 5.20
N GLY A 241 -16.98 -5.72 5.66
CA GLY A 241 -18.32 -5.14 5.67
C GLY A 241 -19.01 -5.00 4.31
N ASN A 242 -18.27 -5.19 3.21
CA ASN A 242 -18.77 -5.18 1.83
C ASN A 242 -18.92 -6.60 1.24
N ARG A 243 -18.78 -7.66 2.06
CA ARG A 243 -18.87 -9.06 1.63
C ARG A 243 -19.93 -9.78 2.45
N GLU A 244 -20.59 -10.75 1.83
CA GLU A 244 -21.58 -11.59 2.52
C GLU A 244 -20.87 -12.64 3.38
N PRO A 245 -20.97 -12.58 4.72
CA PRO A 245 -20.30 -13.53 5.59
C PRO A 245 -20.96 -14.91 5.53
N LEU A 246 -20.16 -15.98 5.62
CA LEU A 246 -20.65 -17.38 5.75
C LEU A 246 -20.94 -17.77 7.18
N ILE A 247 -20.36 -17.08 8.14
CA ILE A 247 -20.53 -17.28 9.60
C ILE A 247 -20.91 -15.93 10.21
N GLN A 248 -21.79 -15.96 11.22
CA GLN A 248 -22.36 -14.72 11.79
C GLN A 248 -21.34 -13.93 12.59
N ASP A 249 -20.53 -14.62 13.38
CA ASP A 249 -19.57 -14.00 14.28
C ASP A 249 -18.14 -14.08 13.76
N VAL A 250 -17.36 -13.04 14.05
CA VAL A 250 -15.92 -13.02 13.78
C VAL A 250 -15.23 -14.01 14.71
N ILE A 251 -14.52 -14.97 14.16
CA ILE A 251 -13.64 -15.87 14.92
C ILE A 251 -12.48 -15.04 15.46
N SER A 252 -12.42 -14.89 16.77
CA SER A 252 -11.36 -14.14 17.44
C SER A 252 -10.62 -15.04 18.42
N MET A 253 -9.32 -15.03 18.34
CA MET A 253 -8.42 -15.90 19.07
C MET A 253 -7.28 -15.07 19.66
N GLU A 254 -7.10 -15.16 20.97
CA GLU A 254 -5.98 -14.54 21.70
C GLU A 254 -5.23 -15.63 22.49
N GLY A 255 -3.92 -15.68 22.38
CA GLY A 255 -3.11 -16.66 23.09
C GLY A 255 -1.63 -16.30 23.09
N GLU A 256 -0.85 -17.08 23.83
CA GLU A 256 0.60 -16.91 23.93
C GLU A 256 1.30 -18.27 23.79
N LYS A 257 2.34 -18.30 22.97
CA LYS A 257 3.23 -19.46 22.83
C LYS A 257 4.69 -19.00 22.80
N ASN A 258 5.50 -19.66 23.60
CA ASN A 258 6.94 -19.37 23.71
C ASN A 258 7.25 -17.90 24.08
N GLY A 259 6.39 -17.26 24.87
CA GLY A 259 6.52 -15.83 25.21
C GLY A 259 6.12 -14.88 24.09
N ILE A 260 5.47 -15.36 23.03
CA ILE A 260 4.98 -14.55 21.91
C ILE A 260 3.46 -14.47 21.99
N PRO A 261 2.89 -13.30 22.34
CA PRO A 261 1.46 -13.06 22.22
C PRO A 261 1.03 -13.09 20.75
N VAL A 262 -0.04 -13.83 20.48
CA VAL A 262 -0.65 -14.01 19.16
C VAL A 262 -2.11 -13.64 19.26
N GLU A 263 -2.56 -12.71 18.46
CA GLU A 263 -3.94 -12.32 18.30
C GLU A 263 -4.35 -12.52 16.85
N VAL A 264 -5.47 -13.21 16.62
CA VAL A 264 -6.01 -13.46 15.28
C VAL A 264 -7.50 -13.18 15.29
N ALA A 265 -7.96 -12.43 14.32
CA ALA A 265 -9.38 -12.33 14.02
C ALA A 265 -9.60 -12.73 12.56
N MET A 266 -10.67 -13.48 12.28
CA MET A 266 -10.95 -13.95 10.93
C MET A 266 -12.44 -14.23 10.70
N VAL A 267 -12.85 -14.15 9.42
CA VAL A 267 -14.19 -14.51 8.95
C VAL A 267 -14.08 -15.17 7.58
N TYR A 268 -15.00 -16.07 7.28
CA TYR A 268 -15.19 -16.60 5.95
C TYR A 268 -16.40 -15.95 5.27
N ASN A 269 -16.26 -15.64 3.99
CA ASN A 269 -17.26 -14.98 3.16
C ASN A 269 -17.43 -15.68 1.81
N ASN A 270 -18.37 -15.21 1.00
CA ASN A 270 -18.69 -15.80 -0.31
C ASN A 270 -17.67 -15.46 -1.41
N SER A 271 -16.67 -14.61 -1.16
CA SER A 271 -15.68 -14.24 -2.16
C SER A 271 -14.76 -15.40 -2.55
N TYR A 272 -14.03 -15.23 -3.63
CA TYR A 272 -13.06 -16.21 -4.13
C TYR A 272 -11.61 -15.80 -3.84
N THR A 273 -11.42 -14.72 -3.12
CA THR A 273 -10.11 -14.14 -2.81
C THR A 273 -9.74 -14.36 -1.35
N GLU A 274 -8.45 -14.50 -1.09
CA GLU A 274 -7.83 -14.47 0.24
C GLU A 274 -7.50 -13.00 0.58
N ASN A 275 -7.91 -12.52 1.75
CA ASN A 275 -7.60 -11.19 2.25
C ASN A 275 -6.92 -11.29 3.61
N LEU A 276 -5.59 -11.33 3.62
CA LEU A 276 -4.78 -11.51 4.82
C LEU A 276 -3.97 -10.25 5.14
N HIS A 277 -4.13 -9.78 6.35
CA HIS A 277 -3.37 -8.68 6.91
C HIS A 277 -2.52 -9.16 8.08
N SER A 278 -1.26 -8.76 8.13
CA SER A 278 -0.34 -9.21 9.16
C SER A 278 0.44 -8.07 9.80
N TYR A 279 0.56 -8.15 11.12
CA TYR A 279 1.15 -7.10 11.95
C TYR A 279 2.14 -7.67 12.95
N VAL A 280 3.23 -6.95 13.15
CA VAL A 280 4.24 -7.22 14.19
C VAL A 280 4.45 -5.94 14.98
N ASN A 281 4.13 -5.94 16.27
CA ASN A 281 4.22 -4.75 17.13
C ASN A 281 3.50 -3.53 16.51
N ASN A 282 2.31 -3.73 15.95
CA ASN A 282 1.48 -2.75 15.23
C ASN A 282 2.03 -2.25 13.89
N ILE A 283 3.16 -2.79 13.42
CA ILE A 283 3.72 -2.50 12.10
C ILE A 283 3.08 -3.42 11.07
N ASN A 284 2.57 -2.85 10.00
CA ASN A 284 2.01 -3.61 8.87
C ASN A 284 3.14 -4.29 8.08
N THR A 285 3.13 -5.61 8.08
CA THR A 285 4.09 -6.44 7.33
C THR A 285 3.45 -6.91 6.03
N HIS A 286 3.29 -5.99 5.08
CA HIS A 286 2.57 -6.27 3.84
C HIS A 286 3.22 -7.34 2.94
N GLU A 287 4.52 -7.58 3.08
CA GLU A 287 5.22 -8.72 2.46
C GLU A 287 5.14 -10.01 3.31
N GLY A 288 4.40 -9.96 4.43
CA GLY A 288 4.19 -11.10 5.33
C GLY A 288 5.39 -11.42 6.19
N GLY A 289 5.78 -12.69 6.20
CA GLY A 289 6.89 -13.20 7.00
C GLY A 289 6.53 -14.46 7.77
N THR A 290 7.37 -14.80 8.75
CA THR A 290 7.28 -16.06 9.50
C THR A 290 5.98 -16.21 10.30
N HIS A 291 5.41 -15.13 10.84
CA HIS A 291 4.13 -15.15 11.56
C HIS A 291 2.96 -15.48 10.63
N LEU A 292 2.92 -14.89 9.41
CA LEU A 292 1.90 -15.20 8.42
C LEU A 292 2.03 -16.63 7.90
N SER A 293 3.26 -17.10 7.65
CA SER A 293 3.52 -18.51 7.30
C SER A 293 3.08 -19.48 8.41
N GLY A 294 3.31 -19.09 9.67
CA GLY A 294 2.83 -19.84 10.84
C GLY A 294 1.32 -19.92 10.90
N PHE A 295 0.63 -18.81 10.69
CA PHE A 295 -0.84 -18.74 10.62
C PHE A 295 -1.39 -19.66 9.52
N ARG A 296 -0.91 -19.51 8.28
CA ARG A 296 -1.33 -20.33 7.13
C ARG A 296 -1.17 -21.83 7.42
N ARG A 297 -0.05 -22.22 8.05
CA ARG A 297 0.20 -23.62 8.45
C ARG A 297 -0.78 -24.08 9.51
N GLY A 298 -0.94 -23.33 10.60
CA GLY A 298 -1.84 -23.64 11.71
C GLY A 298 -3.28 -23.77 11.25
N LEU A 299 -3.77 -22.82 10.47
CA LEU A 299 -5.11 -22.81 9.87
C LEU A 299 -5.36 -24.07 9.02
N THR A 300 -4.49 -24.28 8.02
CA THR A 300 -4.63 -25.38 7.06
C THR A 300 -4.59 -26.75 7.76
N THR A 301 -3.62 -26.95 8.66
CA THR A 301 -3.48 -28.23 9.38
C THR A 301 -4.68 -28.53 10.25
N THR A 302 -5.20 -27.51 10.96
CA THR A 302 -6.33 -27.68 11.88
C THR A 302 -7.63 -27.94 11.13
N LEU A 303 -7.95 -27.14 10.12
CA LEU A 303 -9.16 -27.33 9.32
C LEU A 303 -9.13 -28.66 8.56
N LYS A 304 -7.97 -29.06 8.01
CA LYS A 304 -7.81 -30.35 7.34
C LYS A 304 -8.08 -31.50 8.31
N LYS A 305 -7.46 -31.46 9.50
CA LYS A 305 -7.67 -32.47 10.54
C LYS A 305 -9.13 -32.58 10.96
N TYR A 306 -9.80 -31.43 11.12
CA TYR A 306 -11.24 -31.39 11.46
C TYR A 306 -12.09 -32.01 10.34
N ALA A 307 -11.83 -31.63 9.10
CA ALA A 307 -12.55 -32.10 7.92
C ALA A 307 -12.34 -33.61 7.66
N ASP A 308 -11.12 -34.12 7.87
CA ASP A 308 -10.82 -35.56 7.82
C ASP A 308 -11.54 -36.31 8.91
N ASN A 309 -11.46 -35.86 10.17
CA ASN A 309 -12.12 -36.51 11.31
C ASN A 309 -13.66 -36.52 11.19
N SER A 310 -14.25 -35.51 10.59
CA SER A 310 -15.70 -35.43 10.37
C SER A 310 -16.19 -36.23 9.14
N GLY A 311 -15.27 -36.84 8.36
CA GLY A 311 -15.58 -37.57 7.13
C GLY A 311 -16.11 -36.72 5.98
N MET A 312 -16.03 -35.40 6.09
CA MET A 312 -16.56 -34.47 5.06
C MET A 312 -15.76 -34.53 3.76
N LEU A 313 -14.47 -34.90 3.81
CA LEU A 313 -13.59 -35.02 2.65
C LEU A 313 -13.64 -36.38 1.95
N ASP A 314 -14.26 -37.41 2.55
CA ASP A 314 -14.24 -38.81 2.04
C ASP A 314 -14.80 -38.95 0.62
N LYS A 315 -15.69 -38.06 0.20
CA LYS A 315 -16.31 -38.07 -1.12
C LYS A 315 -15.45 -37.43 -2.21
N LEU A 316 -14.37 -36.72 -1.84
CA LEU A 316 -13.49 -36.08 -2.79
C LEU A 316 -12.51 -37.11 -3.39
N LYS A 317 -12.39 -37.10 -4.72
CA LYS A 317 -11.48 -38.00 -5.46
C LYS A 317 -10.13 -37.36 -5.77
N PHE A 318 -9.80 -36.23 -5.13
CA PHE A 318 -8.58 -35.44 -5.32
C PHE A 318 -8.21 -34.76 -4.00
N GLU A 319 -6.95 -34.37 -3.87
CA GLU A 319 -6.44 -33.73 -2.68
C GLU A 319 -6.89 -32.26 -2.57
N VAL A 320 -7.20 -31.84 -1.36
CA VAL A 320 -7.45 -30.43 -1.00
C VAL A 320 -6.12 -29.75 -0.74
N SER A 321 -5.87 -28.64 -1.41
CA SER A 321 -4.65 -27.85 -1.23
C SER A 321 -4.77 -26.85 -0.10
N GLY A 322 -3.62 -26.36 0.40
CA GLY A 322 -3.63 -25.31 1.43
C GLY A 322 -4.37 -24.04 1.00
N ASP A 323 -4.40 -23.74 -0.30
CA ASP A 323 -5.08 -22.57 -0.86
C ASP A 323 -6.60 -22.68 -0.79
N ASP A 324 -7.14 -23.90 -0.94
CA ASP A 324 -8.58 -24.11 -0.85
C ASP A 324 -9.13 -23.74 0.53
N PHE A 325 -8.29 -23.87 1.59
CA PHE A 325 -8.64 -23.49 2.97
C PHE A 325 -8.64 -21.97 3.20
N ARG A 326 -8.12 -21.18 2.25
CA ARG A 326 -8.00 -19.73 2.37
C ARG A 326 -8.88 -18.95 1.39
N GLU A 327 -9.58 -19.65 0.48
CA GLU A 327 -10.55 -19.01 -0.41
C GLU A 327 -11.74 -18.46 0.39
N GLY A 328 -12.03 -17.17 0.20
CA GLY A 328 -13.07 -16.47 0.94
C GLY A 328 -12.70 -16.13 2.39
N LEU A 329 -11.44 -16.25 2.78
CA LEU A 329 -10.94 -15.90 4.10
C LEU A 329 -10.53 -14.44 4.16
N THR A 330 -11.09 -13.66 5.09
CA THR A 330 -10.54 -12.40 5.57
C THR A 330 -9.96 -12.63 6.95
N ALA A 331 -8.67 -12.36 7.17
CA ALA A 331 -8.04 -12.55 8.46
C ALA A 331 -6.97 -11.50 8.77
N ILE A 332 -6.83 -11.20 10.05
CA ILE A 332 -5.78 -10.35 10.61
C ILE A 332 -4.98 -11.18 11.59
N VAL A 333 -3.66 -11.14 11.46
CA VAL A 333 -2.70 -11.80 12.34
C VAL A 333 -1.81 -10.75 12.98
N SER A 334 -1.90 -10.58 14.28
CA SER A 334 -1.09 -9.65 15.06
C SER A 334 -0.24 -10.40 16.06
N VAL A 335 1.06 -10.15 16.06
CA VAL A 335 2.00 -10.74 17.03
C VAL A 335 2.77 -9.65 17.74
N LYS A 336 3.11 -9.90 19.01
CA LYS A 336 3.98 -9.04 19.79
C LYS A 336 5.32 -9.77 19.99
N VAL A 337 6.37 -9.25 19.40
CA VAL A 337 7.72 -9.85 19.41
C VAL A 337 8.68 -8.89 20.10
N ALA A 338 9.42 -9.37 21.11
CA ALA A 338 10.33 -8.52 21.88
C ALA A 338 11.56 -8.05 21.05
N GLU A 339 12.04 -8.92 20.15
CA GLU A 339 13.19 -8.64 19.28
C GLU A 339 12.85 -9.03 17.83
N PRO A 340 12.00 -8.27 17.13
CA PRO A 340 11.65 -8.61 15.75
C PRO A 340 12.81 -8.31 14.81
N GLN A 341 13.07 -9.25 13.92
CA GLN A 341 14.06 -9.15 12.85
C GLN A 341 13.33 -8.98 11.54
N PHE A 342 13.42 -7.79 10.98
CA PHE A 342 12.78 -7.46 9.69
C PHE A 342 13.79 -7.54 8.54
N GLU A 343 13.30 -7.88 7.36
CA GLU A 343 14.03 -7.74 6.12
C GLU A 343 14.00 -6.25 5.69
N GLY A 344 15.04 -5.49 6.07
CA GLY A 344 15.19 -4.08 5.72
C GLY A 344 14.57 -3.07 6.71
N GLN A 345 14.88 -1.79 6.47
CA GLN A 345 14.49 -0.67 7.34
C GLN A 345 12.98 -0.36 7.28
N THR A 346 12.34 -0.63 6.17
CA THR A 346 10.89 -0.41 5.97
C THR A 346 10.01 -1.41 6.72
N LYS A 347 10.60 -2.43 7.35
CA LYS A 347 9.96 -3.42 8.23
C LYS A 347 8.80 -4.19 7.57
N THR A 348 8.87 -4.44 6.28
CA THR A 348 7.80 -5.01 5.47
C THR A 348 7.58 -6.50 5.66
N LYS A 349 8.62 -7.23 6.10
CA LYS A 349 8.62 -8.69 6.25
C LYS A 349 9.34 -9.13 7.51
N LEU A 350 8.74 -10.04 8.30
CA LEU A 350 9.33 -10.61 9.51
C LEU A 350 10.18 -11.84 9.21
N GLY A 351 11.42 -11.88 9.73
CA GLY A 351 12.37 -12.96 9.51
C GLY A 351 12.54 -13.98 10.66
N ASN A 352 12.05 -13.68 11.86
CA ASN A 352 12.20 -14.52 13.07
C ASN A 352 11.66 -15.94 12.89
N ARG A 353 12.51 -16.96 12.80
CA ARG A 353 12.09 -18.35 12.53
C ARG A 353 11.22 -18.95 13.63
N GLU A 354 11.50 -18.65 14.89
CA GLU A 354 10.78 -19.13 16.08
C GLU A 354 9.32 -18.68 16.10
N VAL A 355 9.01 -17.52 15.52
CA VAL A 355 7.65 -16.97 15.47
C VAL A 355 6.72 -17.86 14.64
N SER A 356 7.19 -18.46 13.55
CA SER A 356 6.37 -19.35 12.72
C SER A 356 5.83 -20.54 13.49
N SER A 357 6.67 -21.16 14.32
CA SER A 357 6.25 -22.30 15.15
C SER A 357 5.28 -21.87 16.24
N ALA A 358 5.57 -20.76 16.92
CA ALA A 358 4.72 -20.23 17.99
C ALA A 358 3.30 -19.90 17.49
N VAL A 359 3.22 -19.16 16.37
CA VAL A 359 1.94 -18.80 15.76
C VAL A 359 1.18 -20.05 15.27
N SER A 360 1.86 -20.97 14.60
CA SER A 360 1.22 -22.22 14.12
C SER A 360 0.62 -23.03 15.26
N GLN A 361 1.33 -23.18 16.38
CA GLN A 361 0.83 -23.89 17.56
C GLN A 361 -0.32 -23.15 18.22
N ALA A 362 -0.21 -21.84 18.44
CA ALA A 362 -1.26 -21.02 19.03
C ALA A 362 -2.56 -21.10 18.21
N VAL A 363 -2.46 -20.88 16.90
CA VAL A 363 -3.59 -20.94 15.98
C VAL A 363 -4.22 -22.35 15.98
N SER A 364 -3.40 -23.40 15.92
CA SER A 364 -3.92 -24.78 15.90
C SER A 364 -4.71 -25.12 17.16
N GLU A 365 -4.23 -24.71 18.32
CA GLU A 365 -4.90 -24.97 19.60
C GLU A 365 -6.21 -24.18 19.71
N MET A 366 -6.14 -22.87 19.48
CA MET A 366 -7.30 -21.98 19.61
C MET A 366 -8.39 -22.30 18.58
N LEU A 367 -7.99 -22.57 17.33
CA LEU A 367 -8.95 -22.91 16.27
C LEU A 367 -9.57 -24.29 16.49
N THR A 368 -8.83 -25.27 17.03
CA THR A 368 -9.40 -26.58 17.39
C THR A 368 -10.52 -26.40 18.41
N ASN A 369 -10.28 -25.63 19.47
CA ASN A 369 -11.30 -25.36 20.49
C ASN A 369 -12.53 -24.67 19.86
N TYR A 370 -12.32 -23.66 19.04
CA TYR A 370 -13.41 -22.95 18.37
C TYR A 370 -14.28 -23.89 17.50
N LEU A 371 -13.65 -24.75 16.68
CA LEU A 371 -14.36 -25.67 15.79
C LEU A 371 -15.16 -26.74 16.54
N GLU A 372 -14.68 -27.15 17.72
CA GLU A 372 -15.40 -28.08 18.60
C GLU A 372 -16.59 -27.41 19.31
N GLU A 373 -16.45 -26.13 19.66
CA GLU A 373 -17.52 -25.35 20.32
C GLU A 373 -18.59 -24.86 19.32
N HIS A 374 -18.21 -24.66 18.02
CA HIS A 374 -19.08 -24.12 16.97
C HIS A 374 -19.16 -25.04 15.75
N PRO A 375 -19.82 -26.21 15.88
CA PRO A 375 -19.83 -27.23 14.82
C PRO A 375 -20.56 -26.79 13.54
N ASP A 376 -21.53 -25.87 13.62
CA ASP A 376 -22.25 -25.36 12.46
C ASP A 376 -21.36 -24.42 11.64
N ASP A 377 -20.59 -23.55 12.29
CA ASP A 377 -19.59 -22.69 11.63
C ASP A 377 -18.48 -23.53 10.99
N ALA A 378 -17.98 -24.53 11.74
CA ALA A 378 -16.98 -25.46 11.23
C ALA A 378 -17.45 -26.18 9.96
N LYS A 379 -18.71 -26.62 9.94
CA LYS A 379 -19.32 -27.24 8.76
C LYS A 379 -19.43 -26.28 7.59
N SER A 380 -19.85 -25.04 7.82
CA SER A 380 -19.98 -24.01 6.79
C SER A 380 -18.62 -23.68 6.16
N VAL A 381 -17.58 -23.52 6.98
CA VAL A 381 -16.20 -23.29 6.55
C VAL A 381 -15.68 -24.48 5.72
N VAL A 382 -15.84 -25.72 6.19
CA VAL A 382 -15.38 -26.90 5.45
C VAL A 382 -16.14 -27.08 4.13
N GLN A 383 -17.44 -26.75 4.08
CA GLN A 383 -18.20 -26.76 2.83
C GLN A 383 -17.64 -25.75 1.81
N LYS A 384 -17.27 -24.55 2.24
CA LYS A 384 -16.61 -23.57 1.38
C LYS A 384 -15.28 -24.10 0.84
N VAL A 385 -14.46 -24.73 1.70
CA VAL A 385 -13.19 -25.38 1.29
C VAL A 385 -13.43 -26.47 0.22
N ILE A 386 -14.46 -27.31 0.39
CA ILE A 386 -14.82 -28.34 -0.59
C ILE A 386 -15.20 -27.72 -1.93
N LEU A 387 -16.00 -26.64 -1.92
CA LEU A 387 -16.37 -25.93 -3.14
C LEU A 387 -15.16 -25.32 -3.85
N ALA A 388 -14.25 -24.69 -3.10
CA ALA A 388 -12.99 -24.14 -3.62
C ALA A 388 -12.13 -25.24 -4.27
N ALA A 389 -11.96 -26.37 -3.58
CA ALA A 389 -11.20 -27.52 -4.10
C ALA A 389 -11.82 -28.09 -5.39
N GLN A 390 -13.16 -28.21 -5.44
CA GLN A 390 -13.87 -28.65 -6.65
C GLN A 390 -13.69 -27.68 -7.81
N ALA A 391 -13.79 -26.37 -7.56
CA ALA A 391 -13.58 -25.33 -8.56
C ALA A 391 -12.15 -25.35 -9.12
N ARG A 392 -11.14 -25.45 -8.23
CA ARG A 392 -9.73 -25.57 -8.62
C ARG A 392 -9.47 -26.83 -9.47
N HIS A 393 -9.99 -27.98 -9.04
CA HIS A 393 -9.83 -29.23 -9.80
C HIS A 393 -10.51 -29.18 -11.16
N ALA A 394 -11.68 -28.55 -11.26
CA ALA A 394 -12.36 -28.33 -12.55
C ALA A 394 -11.51 -27.43 -13.48
N ALA A 395 -10.95 -26.34 -12.93
CA ALA A 395 -10.07 -25.44 -13.65
C ALA A 395 -8.81 -26.13 -14.17
N GLN A 396 -8.19 -26.98 -13.34
CA GLN A 396 -7.01 -27.75 -13.74
C GLN A 396 -7.33 -28.71 -14.91
N LYS A 397 -8.44 -29.44 -14.84
CA LYS A 397 -8.89 -30.29 -15.93
C LYS A 397 -9.15 -29.53 -17.24
N ALA A 398 -9.78 -28.36 -17.13
CA ALA A 398 -10.01 -27.51 -18.31
C ALA A 398 -8.70 -27.08 -18.96
N ARG A 399 -7.70 -26.66 -18.15
CA ARG A 399 -6.34 -26.33 -18.64
C ARG A 399 -5.66 -27.50 -19.35
N GLU A 400 -5.69 -28.69 -18.74
CA GLU A 400 -5.09 -29.89 -19.35
C GLU A 400 -5.74 -30.26 -20.68
N MET A 401 -7.08 -30.13 -20.78
CA MET A 401 -7.79 -30.38 -22.04
C MET A 401 -7.38 -29.37 -23.15
N VAL A 402 -7.18 -28.10 -22.79
CA VAL A 402 -6.72 -27.07 -23.74
C VAL A 402 -5.29 -27.35 -24.19
N GLN A 403 -4.39 -27.71 -23.25
CA GLN A 403 -3.01 -28.06 -23.56
C GLN A 403 -2.91 -29.32 -24.46
N ARG A 404 -3.74 -30.34 -24.22
CA ARG A 404 -3.80 -31.55 -25.06
C ARG A 404 -4.38 -31.31 -26.45
N LYS A 405 -5.25 -30.29 -26.62
CA LYS A 405 -5.84 -29.93 -27.94
C LYS A 405 -4.89 -29.12 -28.83
N ASN A 406 -3.81 -28.56 -28.29
CA ASN A 406 -2.83 -27.78 -29.06
C ASN A 406 -1.38 -28.29 -28.95
N PRO A 407 -1.07 -29.55 -29.35
CA PRO A 407 0.32 -30.02 -29.39
C PRO A 407 1.16 -29.42 -30.52
N MET A 408 0.55 -28.70 -31.48
CA MET A 408 1.24 -28.14 -32.65
C MET A 408 1.37 -26.61 -32.68
N THR A 409 0.82 -25.89 -31.73
CA THR A 409 1.08 -24.44 -31.57
C THR A 409 2.06 -24.27 -30.43
N GLY A 410 3.35 -24.28 -30.78
CA GLY A 410 4.41 -23.88 -29.85
C GLY A 410 4.03 -22.57 -29.19
N GLY A 411 4.34 -22.42 -27.90
CA GLY A 411 3.98 -21.26 -27.07
C GLY A 411 4.39 -19.91 -27.67
N GLY A 412 3.66 -19.49 -28.71
CA GLY A 412 3.84 -18.21 -29.38
C GLY A 412 3.15 -17.10 -28.62
N LEU A 413 3.65 -15.89 -28.78
CA LEU A 413 3.05 -14.67 -28.26
C LEU A 413 1.61 -14.51 -28.80
N PRO A 414 0.73 -13.79 -28.08
CA PRO A 414 -0.65 -13.57 -28.54
C PRO A 414 -0.66 -12.97 -29.95
N GLY A 415 -1.48 -13.51 -30.86
CA GLY A 415 -1.53 -13.07 -32.25
C GLY A 415 -1.90 -11.58 -32.42
N LYS A 416 -2.48 -10.98 -31.41
CA LYS A 416 -2.80 -9.54 -31.34
C LYS A 416 -1.64 -8.66 -30.85
N LEU A 417 -0.65 -9.25 -30.18
CA LEU A 417 0.49 -8.49 -29.68
C LEU A 417 1.33 -7.98 -30.83
N SER A 418 1.51 -6.68 -30.90
CA SER A 418 2.51 -6.05 -31.75
C SER A 418 3.75 -5.79 -30.92
N ASP A 419 4.67 -6.75 -30.92
CA ASP A 419 5.87 -6.74 -30.07
C ASP A 419 6.92 -5.71 -30.50
N CYS A 420 7.89 -5.42 -29.62
CA CYS A 420 9.05 -4.57 -29.89
C CYS A 420 10.29 -5.43 -30.26
N SER A 421 11.31 -4.78 -30.77
CA SER A 421 12.54 -5.45 -31.26
C SER A 421 13.58 -5.63 -30.17
N ASP A 422 13.63 -4.73 -29.16
CA ASP A 422 14.55 -4.83 -28.02
C ASP A 422 14.15 -6.03 -27.14
N GLN A 423 15.15 -6.76 -26.67
CA GLN A 423 14.96 -7.93 -25.79
C GLN A 423 15.36 -7.65 -24.34
N ASN A 424 15.89 -6.44 -24.05
CA ASN A 424 16.16 -6.06 -22.67
C ASN A 424 14.87 -5.50 -22.04
N PRO A 425 14.28 -6.21 -21.05
CA PRO A 425 13.03 -5.80 -20.42
C PRO A 425 13.05 -4.38 -19.82
N GLU A 426 14.21 -3.93 -19.34
CA GLU A 426 14.38 -2.60 -18.73
C GLU A 426 14.09 -1.46 -19.71
N ASN A 427 14.35 -1.68 -20.98
CA ASN A 427 14.08 -0.71 -22.04
C ASN A 427 12.67 -0.82 -22.60
N CYS A 428 12.00 -1.97 -22.40
CA CYS A 428 10.76 -2.31 -23.09
C CYS A 428 9.51 -1.85 -22.34
N GLU A 429 8.51 -1.40 -23.11
CA GLU A 429 7.23 -0.93 -22.63
C GLU A 429 6.09 -1.66 -23.33
N LEU A 430 5.10 -2.13 -22.56
CA LEU A 430 3.86 -2.71 -23.08
C LEU A 430 2.69 -1.76 -22.86
N PHE A 431 2.04 -1.33 -23.94
CA PHE A 431 0.80 -0.57 -23.87
C PHE A 431 -0.40 -1.50 -23.98
N LEU A 432 -1.24 -1.52 -22.96
CA LEU A 432 -2.55 -2.14 -22.96
C LEU A 432 -3.55 -1.10 -23.46
N VAL A 433 -4.07 -1.29 -24.67
CA VAL A 433 -4.84 -0.25 -25.37
C VAL A 433 -6.30 -0.69 -25.52
N GLU A 434 -7.22 0.20 -25.24
CA GLU A 434 -8.64 -0.03 -25.42
C GLU A 434 -9.01 -0.15 -26.91
N GLY A 435 -9.47 -1.35 -27.29
CA GLY A 435 -10.02 -1.62 -28.61
C GLY A 435 -9.01 -1.71 -29.76
N ASP A 436 -9.47 -2.30 -30.85
CA ASP A 436 -8.65 -2.53 -32.03
C ASP A 436 -8.36 -1.22 -32.82
N SER A 437 -9.28 -0.23 -32.73
CA SER A 437 -9.12 1.06 -33.43
C SER A 437 -7.97 1.87 -32.85
N ALA A 438 -8.02 2.14 -31.54
CA ALA A 438 -6.93 2.84 -30.85
C ALA A 438 -5.63 2.04 -30.86
N GLY A 439 -5.72 0.70 -30.74
CA GLY A 439 -4.60 -0.22 -30.92
C GLY A 439 -3.92 -0.11 -32.28
N GLY A 440 -4.71 0.07 -33.36
CA GLY A 440 -4.19 0.32 -34.72
C GLY A 440 -3.43 1.63 -34.84
N THR A 441 -3.95 2.70 -34.28
CA THR A 441 -3.30 4.03 -34.24
C THR A 441 -2.02 3.98 -33.41
N ALA A 442 -2.07 3.37 -32.22
CA ALA A 442 -0.91 3.19 -31.35
C ALA A 442 0.19 2.34 -32.01
N LYS A 443 -0.17 1.28 -32.72
CA LYS A 443 0.77 0.44 -33.49
C LYS A 443 1.48 1.22 -34.58
N GLN A 444 0.82 2.20 -35.21
CA GLN A 444 1.43 3.05 -36.24
C GLN A 444 2.32 4.12 -35.62
N GLY A 445 1.90 4.72 -34.48
CA GLY A 445 2.61 5.81 -33.81
C GLY A 445 3.81 5.39 -32.94
N ARG A 446 3.87 4.16 -32.47
CA ARG A 446 4.87 3.66 -31.52
C ARG A 446 6.31 3.66 -32.06
N ASP A 447 7.27 3.72 -31.19
CA ASP A 447 8.63 3.29 -31.48
C ASP A 447 8.72 1.75 -31.41
N ARG A 448 8.95 1.13 -32.58
CA ARG A 448 8.99 -0.33 -32.71
C ARG A 448 10.20 -0.97 -32.01
N ASN A 449 11.21 -0.19 -31.66
CA ASN A 449 12.39 -0.73 -31.01
C ASN A 449 12.05 -1.18 -29.58
N PHE A 450 11.33 -0.40 -28.80
CA PHE A 450 11.11 -0.65 -27.38
C PHE A 450 9.63 -0.63 -26.91
N GLN A 451 8.68 -0.25 -27.79
CA GLN A 451 7.26 -0.22 -27.43
C GLN A 451 6.47 -1.35 -28.08
N ALA A 452 5.77 -2.13 -27.28
CA ALA A 452 4.84 -3.17 -27.67
C ALA A 452 3.39 -2.69 -27.44
N ILE A 453 2.46 -3.15 -28.29
CA ILE A 453 1.03 -2.82 -28.19
C ILE A 453 0.22 -4.11 -28.10
N LEU A 454 -0.63 -4.20 -27.08
CA LEU A 454 -1.63 -5.24 -26.91
C LEU A 454 -3.02 -4.60 -26.86
N PRO A 455 -3.80 -4.65 -27.94
CA PRO A 455 -5.19 -4.17 -27.92
C PRO A 455 -6.08 -5.16 -27.14
N LEU A 456 -6.92 -4.62 -26.26
CA LEU A 456 -7.92 -5.36 -25.49
C LEU A 456 -9.29 -5.22 -26.14
N ARG A 457 -10.08 -6.29 -26.17
CA ARG A 457 -11.44 -6.26 -26.76
C ARG A 457 -12.47 -5.72 -25.77
N GLY A 458 -12.48 -4.39 -25.55
CA GLY A 458 -13.44 -3.74 -24.66
C GLY A 458 -13.23 -4.10 -23.20
N LYS A 459 -14.33 -4.18 -22.46
CA LYS A 459 -14.33 -4.45 -21.00
C LYS A 459 -13.85 -5.88 -20.72
N ILE A 460 -12.72 -6.00 -20.02
CA ILE A 460 -12.22 -7.31 -19.57
C ILE A 460 -13.12 -7.86 -18.45
N LEU A 461 -12.94 -9.14 -18.13
CA LEU A 461 -13.69 -9.79 -17.06
C LEU A 461 -13.46 -9.07 -15.72
N ASN A 462 -14.54 -8.76 -15.00
CA ASN A 462 -14.44 -8.30 -13.61
C ASN A 462 -14.00 -9.48 -12.71
N VAL A 463 -12.74 -9.49 -12.33
CA VAL A 463 -12.14 -10.58 -11.56
C VAL A 463 -12.57 -10.58 -10.09
N GLU A 464 -13.11 -9.48 -9.57
CA GLU A 464 -13.65 -9.42 -8.21
C GLU A 464 -14.87 -10.34 -8.05
N LYS A 465 -15.69 -10.47 -9.12
CA LYS A 465 -16.91 -11.30 -9.14
C LYS A 465 -16.71 -12.68 -9.74
N ALA A 466 -15.59 -12.94 -10.38
CA ALA A 466 -15.38 -14.14 -11.15
C ALA A 466 -14.67 -15.23 -10.35
N MET A 467 -15.17 -16.46 -10.46
CA MET A 467 -14.44 -17.63 -9.96
C MET A 467 -13.07 -17.74 -10.65
N GLN A 468 -12.05 -18.12 -9.92
CA GLN A 468 -10.66 -18.18 -10.39
C GLN A 468 -10.48 -18.93 -11.71
N HIS A 469 -11.18 -20.05 -11.93
CA HIS A 469 -11.09 -20.79 -13.19
C HIS A 469 -11.57 -19.96 -14.40
N LYS A 470 -12.64 -19.15 -14.23
CA LYS A 470 -13.15 -18.27 -15.31
C LYS A 470 -12.17 -17.15 -15.63
N VAL A 471 -11.43 -16.67 -14.62
CA VAL A 471 -10.37 -15.67 -14.83
C VAL A 471 -9.30 -16.21 -15.77
N PHE A 472 -8.82 -17.43 -15.53
CA PHE A 472 -7.78 -18.04 -16.38
C PHE A 472 -8.30 -18.64 -17.69
N GLU A 473 -9.60 -18.85 -17.84
CA GLU A 473 -10.24 -19.20 -19.13
C GLU A 473 -10.47 -17.97 -20.01
N ASN A 474 -10.49 -16.76 -19.45
CA ASN A 474 -10.70 -15.54 -20.22
C ASN A 474 -9.53 -15.26 -21.17
N GLU A 475 -9.84 -15.05 -22.45
CA GLU A 475 -8.84 -14.89 -23.52
C GLU A 475 -7.98 -13.64 -23.31
N GLU A 476 -8.59 -12.50 -22.92
CA GLU A 476 -7.86 -11.23 -22.76
C GLU A 476 -6.88 -11.31 -21.56
N ILE A 477 -7.31 -11.92 -20.47
CA ILE A 477 -6.45 -12.14 -19.29
C ILE A 477 -5.27 -13.06 -19.66
N ARG A 478 -5.52 -14.16 -20.38
CA ARG A 478 -4.44 -15.04 -20.84
C ARG A 478 -3.47 -14.33 -21.78
N ASN A 479 -3.98 -13.46 -22.64
CA ASN A 479 -3.15 -12.66 -23.53
C ASN A 479 -2.23 -11.71 -22.75
N ILE A 480 -2.72 -11.11 -21.65
CA ILE A 480 -1.88 -10.27 -20.77
C ILE A 480 -0.77 -11.11 -20.11
N TYR A 481 -1.11 -12.25 -19.49
CA TYR A 481 -0.10 -13.13 -18.89
C TYR A 481 0.97 -13.57 -19.90
N THR A 482 0.53 -13.99 -21.09
CA THR A 482 1.44 -14.47 -22.15
C THR A 482 2.32 -13.33 -22.69
N ALA A 483 1.74 -12.14 -22.88
CA ALA A 483 2.48 -10.97 -23.36
C ALA A 483 3.56 -10.55 -22.33
N LEU A 484 3.21 -10.49 -21.05
CA LEU A 484 4.15 -10.14 -19.97
C LEU A 484 5.24 -11.19 -19.76
N GLY A 485 4.99 -12.44 -20.11
CA GLY A 485 5.94 -13.55 -19.91
C GLY A 485 6.02 -14.03 -18.46
N VAL A 486 5.11 -13.56 -17.59
CA VAL A 486 5.08 -13.91 -16.17
C VAL A 486 4.34 -15.22 -15.92
N THR A 487 4.72 -15.93 -14.86
CA THR A 487 4.08 -17.17 -14.42
C THR A 487 3.64 -17.04 -12.97
N ILE A 488 2.64 -17.83 -12.59
CA ILE A 488 2.18 -17.91 -11.20
C ILE A 488 2.96 -19.03 -10.52
N GLY A 489 3.43 -18.76 -9.32
CA GLY A 489 4.16 -19.69 -8.45
C GLY A 489 5.66 -19.40 -8.41
N THR A 490 6.15 -19.16 -7.20
CA THR A 490 7.56 -19.13 -6.84
C THR A 490 7.89 -20.34 -5.97
N GLU A 491 9.15 -20.55 -5.60
CA GLU A 491 9.54 -21.62 -4.67
C GLU A 491 8.95 -21.42 -3.27
N GLU A 492 8.69 -20.14 -2.90
CA GLU A 492 8.20 -19.78 -1.57
C GLU A 492 6.67 -19.68 -1.50
N ASP A 493 6.00 -19.25 -2.58
CA ASP A 493 4.54 -19.09 -2.65
C ASP A 493 4.00 -19.53 -4.01
N SER A 494 3.11 -20.52 -4.00
CA SER A 494 2.49 -21.05 -5.23
C SER A 494 1.54 -20.08 -5.94
N LYS A 495 1.15 -18.97 -5.29
CA LYS A 495 0.28 -17.93 -5.84
C LYS A 495 1.03 -16.67 -6.25
N ALA A 496 2.23 -16.44 -5.71
CA ALA A 496 3.03 -15.26 -6.03
C ALA A 496 3.39 -15.21 -7.52
N LEU A 497 3.42 -13.99 -8.06
CA LEU A 497 3.80 -13.77 -9.45
C LEU A 497 5.32 -13.88 -9.60
N ASN A 498 5.78 -14.75 -10.49
CA ASN A 498 7.20 -14.84 -10.82
C ASN A 498 7.55 -13.80 -11.90
N LEU A 499 8.35 -12.79 -11.51
CA LEU A 499 8.78 -11.69 -12.37
C LEU A 499 10.10 -11.94 -13.10
N GLU A 500 10.80 -13.07 -12.87
CA GLU A 500 12.11 -13.36 -13.49
C GLU A 500 12.10 -13.31 -15.02
N LYS A 501 10.94 -13.63 -15.61
CA LYS A 501 10.74 -13.64 -17.07
C LYS A 501 9.92 -12.47 -17.58
N LEU A 502 9.75 -11.44 -16.75
CA LEU A 502 9.01 -10.23 -17.15
C LEU A 502 9.67 -9.61 -18.39
N ARG A 503 8.87 -9.40 -19.43
CA ARG A 503 9.35 -8.91 -20.74
C ARG A 503 9.36 -7.40 -20.88
N TYR A 504 8.62 -6.69 -20.05
CA TYR A 504 8.47 -5.23 -20.13
C TYR A 504 8.48 -4.63 -18.72
N HIS A 505 9.45 -3.77 -18.44
CA HIS A 505 9.54 -3.09 -17.15
C HIS A 505 8.60 -1.89 -17.02
N LYS A 506 7.86 -1.56 -18.10
CA LYS A 506 6.72 -0.63 -18.02
C LYS A 506 5.51 -1.23 -18.69
N VAL A 507 4.43 -1.35 -17.93
CA VAL A 507 3.11 -1.76 -18.41
C VAL A 507 2.21 -0.54 -18.31
N VAL A 508 1.81 -0.01 -19.46
CA VAL A 508 1.08 1.26 -19.55
C VAL A 508 -0.36 1.00 -19.95
N ILE A 509 -1.29 1.35 -19.08
CA ILE A 509 -2.74 1.30 -19.37
C ILE A 509 -3.07 2.58 -20.16
N MET A 510 -3.67 2.43 -21.32
CA MET A 510 -4.01 3.53 -22.21
C MET A 510 -5.45 3.36 -22.72
N CYS A 511 -6.38 4.01 -22.03
CA CYS A 511 -7.82 4.00 -22.29
C CYS A 511 -8.31 5.36 -22.78
N ASP A 512 -9.51 5.37 -23.37
CA ASP A 512 -10.20 6.58 -23.77
C ASP A 512 -10.52 7.48 -22.56
N ALA A 513 -10.61 8.78 -22.76
CA ALA A 513 -10.91 9.76 -21.71
C ALA A 513 -12.42 9.91 -21.48
N ASP A 514 -13.15 8.82 -21.49
CA ASP A 514 -14.59 8.78 -21.26
C ASP A 514 -14.96 7.82 -20.10
N VAL A 515 -16.24 7.68 -19.81
CA VAL A 515 -16.74 6.82 -18.72
C VAL A 515 -16.49 5.34 -18.96
N ASP A 516 -16.49 4.89 -20.21
CA ASP A 516 -16.22 3.51 -20.57
C ASP A 516 -14.72 3.19 -20.44
N GLY A 517 -13.84 4.10 -20.90
CA GLY A 517 -12.41 3.99 -20.72
C GLY A 517 -11.99 3.97 -19.25
N SER A 518 -12.58 4.84 -18.42
CA SER A 518 -12.37 4.83 -16.96
C SER A 518 -12.81 3.51 -16.33
N HIS A 519 -13.90 2.90 -16.82
CA HIS A 519 -14.34 1.59 -16.35
C HIS A 519 -13.36 0.48 -16.76
N ILE A 520 -12.84 0.51 -18.00
CA ILE A 520 -11.82 -0.45 -18.47
C ILE A 520 -10.53 -0.31 -17.68
N GLU A 521 -10.07 0.92 -17.42
CA GLU A 521 -8.93 1.20 -16.55
C GLU A 521 -9.13 0.56 -15.17
N THR A 522 -10.30 0.77 -14.56
CA THR A 522 -10.64 0.19 -13.25
C THR A 522 -10.66 -1.34 -13.27
N LEU A 523 -11.19 -1.96 -14.32
CA LEU A 523 -11.17 -3.43 -14.47
C LEU A 523 -9.74 -3.97 -14.59
N ILE A 524 -8.87 -3.30 -15.34
CA ILE A 524 -7.45 -3.68 -15.49
C ILE A 524 -6.72 -3.51 -14.15
N LEU A 525 -6.95 -2.39 -13.44
CA LEU A 525 -6.37 -2.16 -12.12
C LEU A 525 -6.85 -3.20 -11.11
N THR A 526 -8.15 -3.57 -11.13
CA THR A 526 -8.69 -4.66 -10.28
C THR A 526 -7.97 -5.97 -10.56
N PHE A 527 -7.76 -6.29 -11.84
CA PHE A 527 -7.03 -7.49 -12.25
C PHE A 527 -5.57 -7.45 -11.76
N PHE A 528 -4.86 -6.36 -11.95
CA PHE A 528 -3.47 -6.23 -11.46
C PHE A 528 -3.40 -6.28 -9.94
N PHE A 529 -4.29 -5.60 -9.22
CA PHE A 529 -4.32 -5.64 -7.77
C PHE A 529 -4.58 -7.04 -7.21
N ARG A 530 -5.47 -7.84 -7.83
CA ARG A 530 -5.85 -9.17 -7.36
C ARG A 530 -4.91 -10.30 -7.78
N TYR A 531 -4.29 -10.19 -8.96
CA TYR A 531 -3.56 -11.29 -9.58
C TYR A 531 -2.11 -10.98 -9.96
N MET A 532 -1.70 -9.73 -9.93
CA MET A 532 -0.37 -9.26 -10.33
C MET A 532 0.10 -8.11 -9.43
N ARG A 533 -0.17 -8.21 -8.14
CA ARG A 533 0.13 -7.16 -7.17
C ARG A 533 1.62 -6.83 -7.14
N GLU A 534 2.47 -7.81 -7.29
CA GLU A 534 3.92 -7.69 -7.32
C GLU A 534 4.40 -6.76 -8.45
N LEU A 535 3.67 -6.70 -9.58
CA LEU A 535 3.97 -5.74 -10.66
C LEU A 535 3.75 -4.28 -10.23
N ILE A 536 2.72 -4.03 -9.42
CA ILE A 536 2.44 -2.69 -8.89
C ILE A 536 3.50 -2.33 -7.85
N GLU A 537 3.78 -3.23 -6.92
CA GLU A 537 4.76 -3.06 -5.84
C GLU A 537 6.18 -2.84 -6.37
N ALA A 538 6.55 -3.55 -7.45
CA ALA A 538 7.81 -3.35 -8.17
C ALA A 538 7.84 -2.08 -9.04
N GLY A 539 6.73 -1.32 -9.12
CA GLY A 539 6.68 -0.04 -9.82
C GLY A 539 6.59 -0.15 -11.35
N HIS A 540 6.09 -1.27 -11.87
CA HIS A 540 6.04 -1.52 -13.31
C HIS A 540 4.73 -1.06 -13.98
N VAL A 541 3.68 -0.67 -13.23
CA VAL A 541 2.36 -0.32 -13.77
C VAL A 541 2.19 1.19 -13.85
N TYR A 542 1.74 1.66 -15.01
CA TYR A 542 1.53 3.07 -15.31
C TYR A 542 0.20 3.30 -16.02
N ILE A 543 -0.35 4.51 -15.88
CA ILE A 543 -1.51 5.00 -16.61
C ILE A 543 -1.04 6.13 -17.53
N ALA A 544 -1.36 6.03 -18.82
CA ALA A 544 -1.10 7.10 -19.76
C ALA A 544 -2.13 8.23 -19.59
N THR A 545 -1.68 9.47 -19.70
CA THR A 545 -2.54 10.64 -19.58
C THR A 545 -2.55 11.40 -20.92
N PRO A 546 -3.43 11.01 -21.86
CA PRO A 546 -3.56 11.75 -23.13
C PRO A 546 -4.15 13.15 -22.89
N PRO A 547 -3.88 14.14 -23.76
CA PRO A 547 -4.50 15.44 -23.66
C PRO A 547 -6.00 15.39 -24.02
N LEU A 548 -6.80 16.23 -23.33
CA LEU A 548 -8.22 16.38 -23.59
C LEU A 548 -8.51 17.35 -24.75
N TYR A 549 -7.62 18.30 -25.01
CA TYR A 549 -7.85 19.37 -25.98
C TYR A 549 -6.65 19.58 -26.90
N LEU A 550 -6.97 19.85 -28.17
CA LEU A 550 -6.08 20.48 -29.14
C LEU A 550 -6.53 21.90 -29.41
N VAL A 551 -5.69 22.87 -29.08
CA VAL A 551 -5.91 24.30 -29.39
C VAL A 551 -5.06 24.68 -30.59
N LYS A 552 -5.72 25.18 -31.66
CA LYS A 552 -5.06 25.48 -32.93
C LYS A 552 -5.36 26.92 -33.38
N LYS A 553 -4.30 27.65 -33.78
CA LYS A 553 -4.41 28.96 -34.43
C LYS A 553 -3.42 29.04 -35.57
N GLY A 554 -3.93 28.99 -36.81
CA GLY A 554 -3.09 28.91 -38.02
C GLY A 554 -2.22 27.66 -38.02
N SER A 555 -0.91 27.78 -38.08
CA SER A 555 0.05 26.67 -38.02
C SER A 555 0.45 26.26 -36.59
N LYS A 556 0.11 27.06 -35.58
CA LYS A 556 0.46 26.78 -34.18
C LYS A 556 -0.55 25.81 -33.60
N LYS A 557 -0.05 24.72 -33.02
CA LYS A 557 -0.82 23.69 -32.29
C LYS A 557 -0.28 23.60 -30.87
N ARG A 558 -1.19 23.50 -29.88
CA ARG A 558 -0.86 23.21 -28.49
C ARG A 558 -1.90 22.26 -27.91
N TYR A 559 -1.47 21.41 -26.98
CA TYR A 559 -2.33 20.46 -26.29
C TYR A 559 -2.58 20.94 -24.86
N ALA A 560 -3.76 20.59 -24.31
CA ALA A 560 -4.13 20.87 -22.93
C ALA A 560 -4.77 19.63 -22.30
N TRP A 561 -4.47 19.40 -21.04
CA TRP A 561 -4.93 18.25 -20.25
C TRP A 561 -6.13 18.55 -19.36
N ASN A 562 -6.43 19.84 -19.17
CA ASN A 562 -7.60 20.29 -18.41
C ASN A 562 -8.14 21.63 -18.97
N ASP A 563 -9.30 22.06 -18.45
CA ASP A 563 -9.97 23.28 -18.91
C ASP A 563 -9.13 24.53 -18.65
N LYS A 564 -8.44 24.58 -17.49
CA LYS A 564 -7.61 25.73 -17.12
C LYS A 564 -6.45 25.93 -18.11
N GLU A 565 -5.73 24.86 -18.40
CA GLU A 565 -4.65 24.91 -19.40
C GLU A 565 -5.14 25.30 -20.79
N ARG A 566 -6.33 24.77 -21.19
CA ARG A 566 -6.98 25.14 -22.44
C ARG A 566 -7.21 26.65 -22.51
N ASP A 567 -7.78 27.23 -21.48
CA ASP A 567 -8.13 28.66 -21.43
C ASP A 567 -6.88 29.54 -21.40
N GLU A 568 -5.86 29.17 -20.64
CA GLU A 568 -4.55 29.83 -20.64
C GLU A 568 -3.86 29.80 -22.03
N ILE A 569 -3.96 28.67 -22.74
CA ILE A 569 -3.43 28.55 -24.09
C ILE A 569 -4.20 29.44 -25.06
N ILE A 570 -5.54 29.48 -24.98
CA ILE A 570 -6.38 30.35 -25.83
C ILE A 570 -6.00 31.83 -25.60
N GLU A 571 -5.85 32.27 -24.38
CA GLU A 571 -5.45 33.62 -24.02
C GLU A 571 -4.04 33.92 -24.57
N SER A 572 -3.08 33.02 -24.39
CA SER A 572 -1.71 33.17 -24.89
C SER A 572 -1.63 33.28 -26.41
N MET A 573 -2.60 32.70 -27.13
CA MET A 573 -2.71 32.79 -28.60
C MET A 573 -3.47 34.03 -29.06
N GLY A 574 -3.96 34.90 -28.16
CA GLY A 574 -4.61 36.16 -28.47
C GLY A 574 -6.00 36.03 -29.06
N GLY A 575 -6.80 35.05 -28.61
CA GLY A 575 -8.18 34.78 -29.02
C GLY A 575 -8.31 34.22 -30.43
N GLY A 576 -9.51 33.71 -30.79
CA GLY A 576 -9.83 33.18 -32.13
C GLY A 576 -9.11 31.86 -32.47
N ALA A 577 -8.60 31.13 -31.47
CA ALA A 577 -8.12 29.76 -31.64
C ALA A 577 -9.29 28.78 -31.79
N SER A 578 -9.16 27.77 -32.64
CA SER A 578 -10.10 26.65 -32.70
C SER A 578 -9.71 25.61 -31.63
N VAL A 579 -10.69 25.09 -30.91
CA VAL A 579 -10.52 24.03 -29.91
C VAL A 579 -11.17 22.77 -30.43
N GLN A 580 -10.40 21.68 -30.45
CA GLN A 580 -10.89 20.34 -30.67
C GLN A 580 -10.79 19.58 -29.36
N ARG A 581 -11.89 19.01 -28.89
CA ARG A 581 -11.89 18.10 -27.74
C ARG A 581 -11.76 16.68 -28.23
N TYR A 582 -10.86 15.90 -27.61
CA TYR A 582 -10.73 14.47 -27.83
C TYR A 582 -11.61 13.71 -26.85
N LYS A 583 -12.50 12.86 -27.35
CA LYS A 583 -13.32 11.95 -26.53
C LYS A 583 -12.70 10.56 -26.43
N GLY A 584 -11.85 10.20 -27.39
CA GLY A 584 -11.17 8.92 -27.40
C GLY A 584 -9.86 8.95 -28.18
N LEU A 585 -8.99 7.99 -27.90
CA LEU A 585 -7.68 7.81 -28.55
C LEU A 585 -7.78 7.57 -30.05
N GLY A 586 -8.91 6.98 -30.48
CA GLY A 586 -9.20 6.75 -31.91
C GLY A 586 -9.44 8.02 -32.71
N GLU A 587 -9.65 9.17 -32.07
CA GLU A 587 -9.79 10.49 -32.73
C GLU A 587 -8.42 11.13 -33.02
N MET A 588 -7.35 10.63 -32.42
CA MET A 588 -5.98 11.05 -32.67
C MET A 588 -5.39 10.27 -33.85
N ASN A 589 -4.64 10.95 -34.70
CA ASN A 589 -3.79 10.24 -35.64
C ASN A 589 -2.51 9.71 -34.95
N ALA A 590 -1.74 8.88 -35.64
CA ALA A 590 -0.56 8.23 -35.10
C ALA A 590 0.52 9.22 -34.62
N GLU A 591 0.71 10.32 -35.34
CA GLU A 591 1.68 11.38 -35.00
C GLU A 591 1.23 12.13 -33.73
N GLN A 592 -0.04 12.47 -33.61
CA GLN A 592 -0.59 13.13 -32.43
C GLN A 592 -0.46 12.25 -31.19
N LEU A 593 -0.78 10.97 -31.31
CA LEU A 593 -0.70 10.01 -30.22
C LEU A 593 0.77 9.79 -29.78
N TRP A 594 1.68 9.75 -30.74
CA TRP A 594 3.11 9.73 -30.44
C TRP A 594 3.56 10.99 -29.68
N ASP A 595 3.31 12.16 -30.24
CA ASP A 595 3.81 13.44 -29.70
C ASP A 595 3.29 13.75 -28.29
N THR A 596 2.12 13.26 -27.93
CA THR A 596 1.45 13.63 -26.67
C THR A 596 1.48 12.55 -25.60
N THR A 597 1.43 11.26 -26.02
CA THR A 597 1.09 10.17 -25.09
C THR A 597 2.13 9.05 -25.09
N MET A 598 2.83 8.79 -26.19
CA MET A 598 3.73 7.66 -26.30
C MET A 598 5.22 8.06 -26.30
N ASN A 599 5.58 9.26 -26.73
CA ASN A 599 6.98 9.72 -26.80
C ASN A 599 7.55 9.93 -25.38
N PRO A 600 8.60 9.23 -24.98
CA PRO A 600 9.20 9.35 -23.65
C PRO A 600 9.63 10.77 -23.24
N GLN A 601 9.91 11.64 -24.22
CA GLN A 601 10.37 13.02 -23.95
C GLN A 601 9.25 13.98 -23.55
N TYR A 602 8.00 13.70 -23.97
CA TYR A 602 6.90 14.68 -23.84
C TYR A 602 5.67 14.12 -23.13
N ARG A 603 5.56 12.78 -23.05
CA ARG A 603 4.41 12.12 -22.43
C ARG A 603 4.36 12.29 -20.91
N THR A 604 3.17 12.26 -20.37
CA THR A 604 2.93 12.15 -18.93
C THR A 604 2.41 10.75 -18.61
N LEU A 605 3.13 10.02 -17.75
CA LEU A 605 2.70 8.74 -17.19
C LEU A 605 2.51 8.88 -15.70
N ARG A 606 1.39 8.41 -15.20
CA ARG A 606 1.11 8.30 -13.76
C ARG A 606 1.43 6.89 -13.31
N GLN A 607 2.43 6.73 -12.44
CA GLN A 607 2.75 5.44 -11.84
C GLN A 607 1.65 5.03 -10.88
N VAL A 608 1.26 3.75 -10.93
CA VAL A 608 0.29 3.17 -9.98
C VAL A 608 1.06 2.69 -8.76
N THR A 609 0.64 3.14 -7.58
CA THR A 609 1.21 2.76 -6.29
C THR A 609 0.10 2.23 -5.36
N ILE A 610 0.49 1.40 -4.41
CA ILE A 610 -0.38 0.94 -3.32
C ILE A 610 0.11 1.60 -2.04
N ASP A 611 -0.54 2.68 -1.63
CA ASP A 611 -0.15 3.42 -0.43
C ASP A 611 -0.65 2.72 0.83
N ASN A 612 -1.87 2.19 0.79
CA ASN A 612 -2.47 1.36 1.84
C ASN A 612 -3.21 0.17 1.20
N ALA A 613 -2.64 -1.02 1.37
CA ALA A 613 -3.17 -2.24 0.77
C ALA A 613 -4.56 -2.62 1.33
N THR A 614 -4.79 -2.35 2.61
CA THR A 614 -6.06 -2.59 3.30
C THR A 614 -7.19 -1.74 2.73
N GLU A 615 -6.94 -0.44 2.60
CA GLU A 615 -7.93 0.48 2.04
C GLU A 615 -8.16 0.22 0.54
N SER A 616 -7.09 -0.09 -0.21
CA SER A 616 -7.22 -0.48 -1.61
C SER A 616 -8.08 -1.72 -1.78
N ASP A 617 -7.90 -2.76 -0.94
CA ASP A 617 -8.75 -3.96 -0.94
C ASP A 617 -10.22 -3.62 -0.68
N ARG A 618 -10.48 -2.80 0.34
CA ARG A 618 -11.83 -2.34 0.69
C ARG A 618 -12.49 -1.59 -0.47
N ILE A 619 -11.76 -0.67 -1.12
CA ILE A 619 -12.27 0.11 -2.24
C ILE A 619 -12.57 -0.79 -3.45
N PHE A 620 -11.67 -1.69 -3.83
CA PHE A 620 -11.92 -2.63 -4.93
C PHE A 620 -13.12 -3.55 -4.63
N SER A 621 -13.23 -4.10 -3.43
CA SER A 621 -14.37 -4.93 -3.03
C SER A 621 -15.68 -4.16 -3.06
N MET A 622 -15.69 -2.91 -2.59
CA MET A 622 -16.87 -2.05 -2.59
C MET A 622 -17.30 -1.64 -4.00
N LEU A 623 -16.36 -1.17 -4.84
CA LEU A 623 -16.66 -0.66 -6.16
C LEU A 623 -16.94 -1.78 -7.18
N MET A 624 -16.19 -2.88 -7.10
CA MET A 624 -16.18 -3.95 -8.10
C MET A 624 -16.86 -5.24 -7.63
N GLY A 625 -17.17 -5.38 -6.32
CA GLY A 625 -17.85 -6.52 -5.72
C GLY A 625 -19.33 -6.61 -6.08
N ASP A 626 -20.02 -7.63 -5.54
CA ASP A 626 -21.43 -7.91 -5.85
C ASP A 626 -22.40 -6.99 -5.12
N GLU A 627 -22.03 -6.51 -3.91
CA GLU A 627 -22.88 -5.67 -3.08
C GLU A 627 -23.14 -4.30 -3.70
N VAL A 628 -24.43 -3.96 -3.84
CA VAL A 628 -24.87 -2.69 -4.44
C VAL A 628 -24.98 -1.56 -3.40
N PRO A 629 -25.52 -1.78 -2.18
CA PRO A 629 -25.77 -0.70 -1.24
C PRO A 629 -24.50 0.08 -0.86
N PRO A 630 -23.36 -0.55 -0.48
CA PRO A 630 -22.14 0.17 -0.14
C PRO A 630 -21.59 1.02 -1.30
N ARG A 631 -21.69 0.49 -2.54
CA ARG A 631 -21.27 1.22 -3.73
C ARG A 631 -22.14 2.44 -3.99
N ARG A 632 -23.47 2.33 -3.80
CA ARG A 632 -24.39 3.45 -3.94
C ARG A 632 -24.08 4.54 -2.93
N GLU A 633 -23.91 4.18 -1.65
CA GLU A 633 -23.58 5.12 -0.59
C GLU A 633 -22.27 5.86 -0.89
N PHE A 634 -21.24 5.14 -1.33
CA PHE A 634 -19.97 5.75 -1.75
C PHE A 634 -20.15 6.76 -2.89
N ILE A 635 -20.93 6.40 -3.92
CA ILE A 635 -21.20 7.29 -5.06
C ILE A 635 -21.96 8.54 -4.59
N GLU A 636 -23.01 8.38 -3.78
CA GLU A 636 -23.80 9.50 -3.25
C GLU A 636 -22.95 10.44 -2.41
N LYS A 637 -22.10 9.90 -1.51
CA LYS A 637 -21.20 10.68 -0.65
C LYS A 637 -20.14 11.45 -1.44
N ASN A 638 -19.62 10.86 -2.52
CA ASN A 638 -18.52 11.43 -3.31
C ASN A 638 -18.99 12.13 -4.61
N ALA A 639 -20.28 12.19 -4.87
CA ALA A 639 -20.84 12.79 -6.10
C ALA A 639 -20.45 14.27 -6.29
N VAL A 640 -20.25 14.99 -5.20
CA VAL A 640 -19.83 16.42 -5.21
C VAL A 640 -18.41 16.63 -5.76
N TYR A 641 -17.57 15.59 -5.73
CA TYR A 641 -16.20 15.62 -6.26
C TYR A 641 -16.11 15.07 -7.69
N ALA A 642 -17.19 14.50 -8.20
CA ALA A 642 -17.21 13.89 -9.52
C ALA A 642 -17.20 14.96 -10.60
N ASN A 643 -16.18 14.98 -11.43
CA ASN A 643 -16.14 15.79 -12.65
C ASN A 643 -16.84 14.99 -13.75
N ILE A 644 -18.17 15.05 -13.80
CA ILE A 644 -18.97 14.33 -14.78
C ILE A 644 -19.13 15.23 -16.00
N ASP A 645 -18.68 14.71 -17.13
CA ASP A 645 -18.96 15.28 -18.43
C ASP A 645 -20.36 14.85 -18.86
N ALA A 646 -21.38 15.72 -18.63
CA ALA A 646 -22.77 15.46 -18.96
C ALA A 646 -23.12 15.93 -20.38
#